data_77d42cc00cde0f4da6311d0350db8005
#
_entry.id   77d42cc00cde0f4da6311d0350db8005
#
_cell.length_a   1.000
_cell.length_b   1.000
_cell.length_c   1.000
_cell.angle_alpha   90.00
_cell.angle_beta   90.00
_cell.angle_gamma   90.00
#
_symmetry.space_group_name_H-M   'P 1'
#
loop_
_entity.id
_entity.type
_entity.pdbx_description
1 polymer ?
#
loop_
_entity_poly.entity_id
_entity_poly.type
_entity_poly.pdbx_seq_one_letter_code
_entity_poly.pdbx_strand_id
1 'polypeptide(L)'
;MVRAAFAFALCLLAFHAYALAKDPGKVELTQNWALSSAKDLQADGATISQSSYQEKGWHPIHRMPATVLEILQEDGVYPDLYVGKNMLEKVPQDLFRQDWWYRTEFTAPAGFSNYSLEFPGINYRAEIWINGQKVADNKQIVGMYVAHQLDVTKWIHPGSSNVLAVKVTPEQLIQDVDGVELADSWFDWLNWKYLGYQGKFTKTPQFGASYVPDRNAGIWKPVYLRATGPVAVENPVVNTDLSMPQATARLTVYANLHNFLEKPVSGTLKGTISRFGKQTIDLEQGVTLSPGETREVAFAPDQFQTLIVKNPDLWWPYTMGDPSLYDLRLEFVADQKSSDQAHIRFGIRSVTQHRDQDQEFQDKGKGGNFYLQVNGRDFLVRGADYTPDMLFKYDPDREAAILKYVKDLGLNMLRSESKISSEHLAELADEQGIPLVFGWMCCNQWEKWDQWNEEDHRVAPESVRSQILMLRGHASSFIWANGSDGLPPLPIRTEYRKVISELHWQNAVVDTVSSFAKDDKGERVWDGIIMEGPYSWRPPSYWFAGKYVTTRGSSAEQGDNEHIPTLESLKKFIPADKLWPINDTWYLHAGAIADANTLGSVQRAVDHRYGPSDNVEEFVLKAQLAHYENTRAQFEDYAASGWANHKMTMYWMLNSHWPSFYGNIIDYYLSPGGSYYGAKKGLRPMSVVFDAYATGDHSQARIIVFNQTPSDVQGLHVRVRVYDLSGKVIDDHSVEGVQVTFNGANQVLRLPRYPQASSVFFVRCQLFDNMGKQLVDNVYWQSQKDDDVGGPQNDDALNLKQDKWADMTALNTMPKVELEVNAEQTVVYGDRVNIIRLHNPSSHIAFFERASICSTRDGNEILPVEYDDNYVTVFPGETVEIHGAVSIKTDPKWVKLEGFNTPATAVRIE
;
A
#
# COMPACT_ATOMS: atom_id res chain seq x y z
N MET A 1 -1.02 43.58 -7.49
CA MET A 1 0.27 43.21 -8.13
C MET A 1 1.13 42.53 -7.08
N VAL A 2 0.90 41.26 -6.83
CA VAL A 2 1.87 40.40 -6.12
C VAL A 2 1.73 39.04 -6.74
N ARG A 3 2.67 38.65 -7.57
CA ARG A 3 2.87 37.26 -8.01
C ARG A 3 3.64 36.58 -6.88
N ALA A 4 2.95 35.92 -5.98
CA ALA A 4 3.57 34.97 -5.08
C ALA A 4 3.86 33.68 -5.89
N ALA A 5 5.13 33.49 -6.18
CA ALA A 5 5.62 32.29 -6.82
C ALA A 5 5.42 31.12 -5.83
N PHE A 6 4.55 30.18 -6.19
CA PHE A 6 4.53 28.84 -5.60
C PHE A 6 5.86 28.17 -5.96
N ALA A 7 6.81 28.16 -5.03
CA ALA A 7 7.98 27.30 -5.09
C ALA A 7 7.62 25.94 -4.49
N PHE A 8 6.68 25.23 -5.11
CA PHE A 8 6.73 23.79 -5.11
C PHE A 8 7.87 23.44 -6.07
N ALA A 9 8.92 22.82 -5.56
CA ALA A 9 9.88 22.14 -6.40
C ALA A 9 9.18 20.92 -7.01
N LEU A 10 8.29 21.17 -7.97
CA LEU A 10 7.83 20.16 -8.90
C LEU A 10 8.96 19.96 -9.89
N CYS A 11 9.72 18.89 -9.73
CA CYS A 11 10.46 18.29 -10.82
C CYS A 11 9.53 18.19 -12.01
N LEU A 12 9.89 18.86 -13.10
CA LEU A 12 9.31 18.71 -14.43
C LEU A 12 9.52 17.26 -14.90
N LEU A 13 8.69 16.35 -14.46
CA LEU A 13 8.44 15.11 -15.18
C LEU A 13 7.42 15.48 -16.27
N ALA A 14 7.93 15.91 -17.42
CA ALA A 14 7.17 15.73 -18.65
C ALA A 14 6.85 14.24 -18.73
N PHE A 15 5.62 13.85 -18.42
CA PHE A 15 5.08 12.55 -18.76
C PHE A 15 5.06 12.43 -20.28
N HIS A 16 6.21 12.15 -20.87
CA HIS A 16 6.21 11.39 -22.08
C HIS A 16 5.80 9.98 -21.63
N ALA A 17 4.54 9.62 -21.86
CA ALA A 17 4.16 8.24 -21.98
C ALA A 17 5.03 7.67 -23.11
N TYR A 18 6.26 7.26 -22.79
CA TYR A 18 6.98 6.32 -23.60
C TYR A 18 6.17 5.05 -23.47
N ALA A 19 5.30 4.80 -24.45
CA ALA A 19 4.82 3.47 -24.68
C ALA A 19 6.07 2.59 -24.72
N LEU A 20 6.27 1.79 -23.67
CA LEU A 20 7.28 0.72 -23.66
C LEU A 20 7.20 0.06 -25.02
N ALA A 21 8.29 0.01 -25.77
CA ALA A 21 8.29 -0.69 -27.04
C ALA A 21 7.88 -2.13 -26.70
N LYS A 22 6.64 -2.50 -27.03
CA LYS A 22 6.12 -3.83 -26.75
C LYS A 22 7.09 -4.81 -27.33
N ASP A 23 7.54 -5.78 -26.52
CA ASP A 23 8.27 -6.94 -27.00
C ASP A 23 7.44 -7.56 -28.11
N PRO A 24 7.89 -7.57 -29.37
CA PRO A 24 7.08 -8.02 -30.51
C PRO A 24 6.68 -9.49 -30.43
N GLY A 25 7.38 -10.27 -29.60
CA GLY A 25 7.09 -11.67 -29.33
C GLY A 25 6.19 -11.93 -28.13
N LYS A 26 5.93 -10.95 -27.23
CA LYS A 26 5.12 -11.15 -26.02
C LYS A 26 3.73 -10.54 -26.19
N VAL A 27 2.70 -11.38 -26.14
CA VAL A 27 1.29 -11.00 -26.28
C VAL A 27 0.54 -11.34 -25.01
N GLU A 28 -0.04 -10.33 -24.37
CA GLU A 28 -0.95 -10.55 -23.26
C GLU A 28 -2.33 -10.99 -23.78
N LEU A 29 -2.84 -12.09 -23.26
CA LEU A 29 -4.13 -12.65 -23.65
C LEU A 29 -5.26 -12.03 -22.83
N THR A 30 -5.77 -10.87 -23.26
CA THR A 30 -6.77 -10.09 -22.53
C THR A 30 -8.18 -10.21 -23.09
N GLN A 31 -8.36 -10.75 -24.28
CA GLN A 31 -9.63 -10.70 -25.01
C GLN A 31 -10.29 -12.06 -25.18
N ASN A 32 -11.60 -12.07 -25.41
CA ASN A 32 -12.40 -13.23 -25.76
C ASN A 32 -12.39 -14.35 -24.69
N TRP A 33 -12.21 -14.01 -23.42
CA TRP A 33 -12.29 -14.97 -22.35
C TRP A 33 -13.73 -15.24 -21.91
N ALA A 34 -14.00 -16.50 -21.55
CA ALA A 34 -15.25 -16.92 -20.96
C ALA A 34 -15.04 -17.94 -19.85
N LEU A 35 -15.94 -17.98 -18.88
CA LEU A 35 -15.93 -18.84 -17.70
C LEU A 35 -17.13 -19.79 -17.69
N SER A 36 -16.93 -21.04 -17.30
CA SER A 36 -18.01 -21.98 -17.00
C SER A 36 -17.66 -22.92 -15.87
N SER A 37 -18.68 -23.31 -15.09
CA SER A 37 -18.55 -24.38 -14.10
C SER A 37 -18.30 -25.71 -14.78
N ALA A 38 -17.33 -26.48 -14.31
CA ALA A 38 -17.05 -27.79 -14.86
C ALA A 38 -18.19 -28.80 -14.63
N LYS A 39 -19.01 -28.61 -13.61
CA LYS A 39 -20.20 -29.44 -13.33
C LYS A 39 -21.27 -29.30 -14.40
N ASP A 40 -21.36 -28.14 -15.05
CA ASP A 40 -22.41 -27.85 -16.05
C ASP A 40 -22.02 -28.35 -17.45
N LEU A 41 -20.79 -28.86 -17.62
CA LEU A 41 -20.27 -29.30 -18.89
C LEU A 41 -20.09 -30.82 -18.94
N GLN A 42 -20.46 -31.39 -20.09
CA GLN A 42 -20.21 -32.81 -20.40
C GLN A 42 -18.93 -32.97 -21.25
N ALA A 43 -18.43 -31.89 -21.81
CA ALA A 43 -17.26 -31.89 -22.66
C ALA A 43 -15.97 -31.92 -21.83
N ASP A 44 -14.97 -32.66 -22.31
CA ASP A 44 -13.63 -32.68 -21.78
C ASP A 44 -12.77 -31.54 -22.34
N GLY A 45 -11.57 -31.36 -21.79
CA GLY A 45 -10.66 -30.30 -22.20
C GLY A 45 -10.22 -30.41 -23.67
N ALA A 46 -10.15 -31.64 -24.21
CA ALA A 46 -9.81 -31.84 -25.62
C ALA A 46 -10.91 -31.26 -26.54
N THR A 47 -12.15 -31.37 -26.14
CA THR A 47 -13.30 -30.84 -26.87
C THR A 47 -13.43 -29.32 -26.64
N ILE A 48 -13.33 -28.85 -25.40
CA ILE A 48 -13.49 -27.44 -25.04
C ILE A 48 -12.44 -26.57 -25.69
N SER A 49 -11.21 -27.08 -25.87
CA SER A 49 -10.11 -26.31 -26.47
C SER A 49 -10.07 -26.36 -28.02
N GLN A 50 -11.19 -26.71 -28.66
CA GLN A 50 -11.29 -26.66 -30.13
C GLN A 50 -12.09 -25.43 -30.59
N SER A 51 -11.77 -24.91 -31.78
CA SER A 51 -12.47 -23.77 -32.38
C SER A 51 -13.92 -24.09 -32.80
N SER A 52 -14.26 -25.38 -32.97
CA SER A 52 -15.62 -25.84 -33.26
C SER A 52 -16.54 -25.89 -32.00
N TYR A 53 -15.96 -25.80 -30.81
CA TYR A 53 -16.75 -25.83 -29.56
C TYR A 53 -17.58 -24.56 -29.41
N GLN A 54 -18.84 -24.72 -29.00
CA GLN A 54 -19.77 -23.62 -28.79
C GLN A 54 -19.90 -23.29 -27.31
N GLU A 55 -19.58 -22.07 -26.92
CA GLU A 55 -19.68 -21.53 -25.54
C GLU A 55 -21.12 -21.22 -25.18
N LYS A 56 -21.96 -22.23 -25.10
CA LYS A 56 -23.36 -22.02 -24.74
C LYS A 56 -23.53 -21.94 -23.22
N GLY A 57 -24.00 -20.79 -22.73
CA GLY A 57 -24.24 -20.56 -21.29
C GLY A 57 -22.98 -20.26 -20.49
N TRP A 58 -21.88 -19.90 -21.16
CA TRP A 58 -20.69 -19.42 -20.51
C TRP A 58 -20.82 -17.94 -20.11
N HIS A 59 -20.16 -17.57 -19.02
CA HIS A 59 -20.08 -16.20 -18.53
C HIS A 59 -18.96 -15.46 -19.27
N PRO A 60 -19.22 -14.33 -19.93
CA PRO A 60 -18.17 -13.55 -20.58
C PRO A 60 -17.24 -12.94 -19.51
N ILE A 61 -15.96 -12.92 -19.78
CA ILE A 61 -14.98 -12.25 -18.94
C ILE A 61 -14.62 -10.93 -19.59
N HIS A 62 -14.96 -9.84 -18.92
CA HIS A 62 -14.80 -8.48 -19.47
C HIS A 62 -13.38 -7.95 -19.31
N ARG A 63 -12.64 -8.47 -18.34
CA ARG A 63 -11.27 -8.09 -18.03
C ARG A 63 -10.48 -9.30 -17.52
N MET A 64 -9.25 -9.43 -17.97
CA MET A 64 -8.28 -10.39 -17.43
C MET A 64 -7.09 -9.61 -16.85
N PRO A 65 -6.47 -10.13 -15.77
CA PRO A 65 -6.83 -11.34 -15.01
C PRO A 65 -8.08 -11.14 -14.17
N ALA A 66 -8.76 -12.24 -13.78
CA ALA A 66 -9.94 -12.19 -12.92
C ALA A 66 -10.19 -13.52 -12.18
N THR A 67 -10.67 -13.44 -10.94
CA THR A 67 -11.10 -14.61 -10.15
C THR A 67 -12.52 -15.05 -10.54
N VAL A 68 -12.90 -16.27 -10.16
CA VAL A 68 -14.22 -16.82 -10.47
C VAL A 68 -15.35 -15.95 -9.95
N LEU A 69 -15.27 -15.51 -8.69
CA LEU A 69 -16.34 -14.72 -8.07
C LEU A 69 -16.44 -13.32 -8.65
N GLU A 70 -15.29 -12.70 -8.97
CA GLU A 70 -15.27 -11.41 -9.68
C GLU A 70 -16.02 -11.49 -11.00
N ILE A 71 -15.72 -12.51 -11.83
CA ILE A 71 -16.37 -12.72 -13.13
C ILE A 71 -17.88 -12.89 -12.97
N LEU A 72 -18.31 -13.73 -12.04
CA LEU A 72 -19.73 -13.97 -11.79
C LEU A 72 -20.46 -12.71 -11.28
N GLN A 73 -19.79 -11.88 -10.50
CA GLN A 73 -20.33 -10.59 -10.07
C GLN A 73 -20.44 -9.61 -11.25
N GLU A 74 -19.40 -9.50 -12.08
CA GLU A 74 -19.40 -8.60 -13.23
C GLU A 74 -20.44 -8.99 -14.28
N ASP A 75 -20.68 -10.30 -14.47
CA ASP A 75 -21.74 -10.83 -15.36
C ASP A 75 -23.14 -10.75 -14.73
N GLY A 76 -23.30 -10.18 -13.53
CA GLY A 76 -24.58 -9.94 -12.90
C GLY A 76 -25.26 -11.17 -12.29
N VAL A 77 -24.54 -12.27 -12.08
CA VAL A 77 -25.04 -13.45 -11.35
C VAL A 77 -25.35 -13.08 -9.91
N TYR A 78 -24.54 -12.23 -9.32
CA TYR A 78 -24.74 -11.72 -7.97
C TYR A 78 -24.91 -10.19 -7.98
N PRO A 79 -25.63 -9.64 -6.97
CA PRO A 79 -25.66 -8.21 -6.75
C PRO A 79 -24.27 -7.71 -6.34
N ASP A 80 -24.12 -6.39 -6.14
CA ASP A 80 -22.89 -5.85 -5.57
C ASP A 80 -22.59 -6.53 -4.22
N LEU A 81 -21.54 -7.33 -4.20
CA LEU A 81 -21.14 -8.15 -3.04
C LEU A 81 -20.59 -7.33 -1.90
N TYR A 82 -20.20 -6.10 -2.16
CA TYR A 82 -19.65 -5.19 -1.16
C TYR A 82 -20.72 -4.41 -0.40
N VAL A 83 -21.99 -4.54 -0.78
CA VAL A 83 -23.10 -3.87 -0.10
C VAL A 83 -23.72 -4.75 0.98
N GLY A 84 -23.79 -4.23 2.19
CA GLY A 84 -24.45 -4.88 3.32
C GLY A 84 -23.86 -6.25 3.63
N LYS A 85 -24.69 -7.27 3.64
CA LYS A 85 -24.32 -8.67 3.89
C LYS A 85 -24.31 -9.52 2.63
N ASN A 86 -24.32 -8.93 1.43
CA ASN A 86 -24.48 -9.66 0.18
C ASN A 86 -23.43 -10.77 -0.01
N MET A 87 -22.17 -10.51 0.29
CA MET A 87 -21.10 -11.51 0.19
C MET A 87 -21.43 -12.78 1.00
N LEU A 88 -21.96 -12.59 2.21
CA LEU A 88 -22.26 -13.69 3.13
C LEU A 88 -23.60 -14.38 2.82
N GLU A 89 -24.61 -13.63 2.35
CA GLU A 89 -25.99 -14.11 2.24
C GLU A 89 -26.40 -14.55 0.82
N LYS A 90 -25.71 -14.02 -0.21
CA LYS A 90 -26.11 -14.24 -1.61
C LYS A 90 -25.26 -15.27 -2.33
N VAL A 91 -24.05 -15.56 -1.83
CA VAL A 91 -23.12 -16.46 -2.49
C VAL A 91 -23.08 -17.81 -1.78
N PRO A 92 -23.46 -18.92 -2.45
CA PRO A 92 -23.36 -20.25 -1.87
C PRO A 92 -21.90 -20.71 -1.72
N GLN A 93 -21.48 -21.05 -0.51
CA GLN A 93 -20.11 -21.52 -0.22
C GLN A 93 -19.73 -22.79 -1.00
N ASP A 94 -20.67 -23.73 -1.13
CA ASP A 94 -20.42 -25.02 -1.79
C ASP A 94 -20.27 -24.91 -3.32
N LEU A 95 -20.70 -23.77 -3.91
CA LEU A 95 -20.62 -23.57 -5.35
C LEU A 95 -19.17 -23.60 -5.85
N PHE A 96 -18.24 -23.14 -5.03
CA PHE A 96 -16.83 -23.02 -5.39
C PHE A 96 -15.97 -24.23 -5.04
N ARG A 97 -16.56 -25.30 -4.50
CA ARG A 97 -15.88 -26.59 -4.30
C ARG A 97 -15.95 -27.45 -5.56
N GLN A 98 -15.60 -26.85 -6.71
CA GLN A 98 -15.63 -27.51 -8.01
C GLN A 98 -14.63 -26.85 -8.96
N ASP A 99 -14.27 -27.55 -10.03
CA ASP A 99 -13.42 -27.02 -11.07
C ASP A 99 -14.16 -25.97 -11.92
N TRP A 100 -13.40 -25.04 -12.46
CA TRP A 100 -13.89 -23.97 -13.33
C TRP A 100 -13.09 -23.92 -14.63
N TRP A 101 -13.79 -23.81 -15.75
CA TRP A 101 -13.18 -23.67 -17.07
C TRP A 101 -13.08 -22.21 -17.46
N TYR A 102 -11.85 -21.75 -17.76
CA TYR A 102 -11.56 -20.53 -18.48
C TYR A 102 -11.25 -20.90 -19.93
N ARG A 103 -11.78 -20.16 -20.91
CA ARG A 103 -11.54 -20.40 -22.32
C ARG A 103 -11.33 -19.09 -23.05
N THR A 104 -10.35 -19.05 -23.99
CA THR A 104 -10.16 -17.94 -24.90
C THR A 104 -9.74 -18.41 -26.28
N GLU A 105 -10.07 -17.60 -27.28
CA GLU A 105 -9.58 -17.74 -28.64
C GLU A 105 -8.69 -16.55 -29.00
N PHE A 106 -7.49 -16.81 -29.52
CA PHE A 106 -6.49 -15.79 -29.81
C PHE A 106 -5.69 -16.12 -31.08
N THR A 107 -5.07 -15.09 -31.68
CA THR A 107 -4.17 -15.27 -32.84
C THR A 107 -2.72 -15.25 -32.35
N ALA A 108 -1.96 -16.30 -32.64
CA ALA A 108 -0.54 -16.34 -32.33
C ALA A 108 0.28 -15.54 -33.38
N PRO A 109 1.32 -14.78 -32.94
CA PRO A 109 2.22 -14.10 -33.87
C PRO A 109 2.85 -15.07 -34.88
N ALA A 110 3.01 -14.63 -36.13
CA ALA A 110 3.72 -15.44 -37.18
C ALA A 110 5.21 -15.08 -37.23
N GLY A 111 6.02 -16.00 -37.78
CA GLY A 111 7.44 -15.75 -38.04
C GLY A 111 8.39 -16.13 -36.90
N PHE A 112 7.91 -16.69 -35.83
CA PHE A 112 8.69 -17.25 -34.73
C PHE A 112 8.79 -18.76 -34.82
N SER A 113 9.77 -19.35 -34.13
CA SER A 113 10.00 -20.81 -34.16
C SER A 113 9.58 -21.50 -32.87
N ASN A 114 9.44 -20.76 -31.77
CA ASN A 114 9.04 -21.31 -30.48
C ASN A 114 7.95 -20.45 -29.87
N TYR A 115 7.08 -21.12 -29.13
CA TYR A 115 5.93 -20.50 -28.42
C TYR A 115 5.82 -21.06 -27.01
N SER A 116 5.76 -20.19 -26.01
CA SER A 116 5.47 -20.58 -24.64
C SER A 116 4.26 -19.82 -24.09
N LEU A 117 3.46 -20.50 -23.28
CA LEU A 117 2.43 -19.89 -22.44
C LEU A 117 3.02 -19.60 -21.08
N GLU A 118 2.84 -18.37 -20.60
CA GLU A 118 3.29 -17.92 -19.28
C GLU A 118 2.09 -17.62 -18.40
N PHE A 119 2.05 -18.27 -17.23
CA PHE A 119 1.04 -18.07 -16.17
C PHE A 119 1.75 -17.63 -14.88
N PRO A 120 1.90 -16.32 -14.62
CA PRO A 120 2.54 -15.82 -13.41
C PRO A 120 1.77 -16.10 -12.11
N GLY A 121 0.47 -16.45 -12.19
CA GLY A 121 -0.33 -16.81 -11.03
C GLY A 121 -1.68 -17.44 -11.40
N ILE A 122 -1.88 -18.67 -10.95
CA ILE A 122 -3.17 -19.37 -10.96
C ILE A 122 -3.46 -19.85 -9.54
N ASN A 123 -4.63 -19.60 -9.01
CA ASN A 123 -5.03 -20.07 -7.70
C ASN A 123 -6.12 -21.14 -7.83
N TYR A 124 -5.90 -22.43 -7.54
CA TYR A 124 -4.67 -22.95 -6.93
C TYR A 124 -3.93 -23.93 -7.87
N ARG A 125 -4.68 -24.81 -8.62
CA ARG A 125 -4.17 -25.81 -9.56
C ARG A 125 -4.83 -25.63 -10.91
N ALA A 126 -4.17 -26.12 -11.98
CA ALA A 126 -4.83 -26.09 -13.28
C ALA A 126 -4.43 -27.25 -14.19
N GLU A 127 -5.35 -27.62 -15.10
CA GLU A 127 -5.05 -28.34 -16.32
C GLU A 127 -5.08 -27.39 -17.50
N ILE A 128 -4.04 -27.45 -18.35
CA ILE A 128 -3.90 -26.57 -19.51
C ILE A 128 -4.09 -27.36 -20.80
N TRP A 129 -4.96 -26.85 -21.67
CA TRP A 129 -5.30 -27.44 -22.94
C TRP A 129 -5.17 -26.41 -24.07
N ILE A 130 -4.61 -26.79 -25.21
CA ILE A 130 -4.51 -25.95 -26.38
C ILE A 130 -4.83 -26.73 -27.63
N ASN A 131 -5.74 -26.22 -28.48
CA ASN A 131 -6.10 -26.81 -29.78
C ASN A 131 -6.42 -28.32 -29.68
N GLY A 132 -7.12 -28.75 -28.64
CA GLY A 132 -7.51 -30.16 -28.40
C GLY A 132 -6.45 -31.00 -27.68
N GLN A 133 -5.31 -30.45 -27.30
CA GLN A 133 -4.21 -31.19 -26.67
C GLN A 133 -3.98 -30.77 -25.24
N LYS A 134 -3.80 -31.72 -24.31
CA LYS A 134 -3.40 -31.43 -22.93
C LYS A 134 -1.91 -31.10 -22.89
N VAL A 135 -1.57 -29.93 -22.42
CA VAL A 135 -0.20 -29.42 -22.28
C VAL A 135 0.36 -29.70 -20.90
N ALA A 136 -0.45 -29.50 -19.87
CA ALA A 136 -0.05 -29.71 -18.48
C ALA A 136 -1.24 -30.19 -17.65
N ASP A 137 -0.96 -30.92 -16.57
CA ASP A 137 -1.95 -31.38 -15.63
C ASP A 137 -1.91 -30.62 -14.29
N ASN A 138 -2.88 -30.88 -13.42
CA ASN A 138 -3.04 -30.22 -12.13
C ASN A 138 -2.02 -30.65 -11.05
N LYS A 139 -1.07 -31.54 -11.38
CA LYS A 139 0.10 -31.83 -10.54
C LYS A 139 1.32 -31.00 -10.94
N GLN A 140 1.35 -30.60 -12.21
CA GLN A 140 2.40 -29.75 -12.76
C GLN A 140 2.11 -28.26 -12.46
N ILE A 141 0.85 -27.86 -12.61
CA ILE A 141 0.42 -26.49 -12.37
C ILE A 141 -0.20 -26.41 -10.98
N VAL A 142 0.59 -25.98 -10.00
CA VAL A 142 0.23 -25.92 -8.58
C VAL A 142 0.90 -24.71 -7.91
N GLY A 143 0.15 -24.00 -7.07
CA GLY A 143 0.65 -22.93 -6.20
C GLY A 143 0.29 -21.54 -6.70
N MET A 144 -0.39 -20.78 -5.84
CA MET A 144 -0.89 -19.44 -6.15
C MET A 144 0.19 -18.48 -6.64
N TYR A 145 1.41 -18.59 -6.08
CA TYR A 145 2.53 -17.68 -6.36
C TYR A 145 3.61 -18.28 -7.25
N VAL A 146 3.38 -19.49 -7.78
CA VAL A 146 4.31 -20.13 -8.72
C VAL A 146 4.03 -19.64 -10.14
N ALA A 147 5.04 -19.12 -10.80
CA ALA A 147 4.98 -18.77 -12.22
C ALA A 147 5.27 -20.02 -13.06
N HIS A 148 4.38 -20.33 -13.99
CA HIS A 148 4.49 -21.47 -14.88
C HIS A 148 4.75 -21.02 -16.30
N GLN A 149 5.74 -21.63 -16.95
CA GLN A 149 6.05 -21.43 -18.37
C GLN A 149 5.99 -22.78 -19.09
N LEU A 150 5.19 -22.86 -20.15
CA LEU A 150 4.89 -24.10 -20.85
C LEU A 150 5.27 -23.97 -22.35
N ASP A 151 6.15 -24.81 -22.83
CA ASP A 151 6.42 -24.92 -24.28
C ASP A 151 5.17 -25.49 -24.99
N VAL A 152 4.58 -24.69 -25.86
CA VAL A 152 3.38 -25.04 -26.64
C VAL A 152 3.64 -25.04 -28.12
N THR A 153 4.90 -24.97 -28.53
CA THR A 153 5.35 -24.86 -29.93
C THR A 153 4.71 -25.91 -30.84
N LYS A 154 4.57 -27.14 -30.34
CA LYS A 154 4.02 -28.27 -31.13
C LYS A 154 2.52 -28.10 -31.47
N TRP A 155 1.81 -27.30 -30.70
CA TRP A 155 0.35 -27.24 -30.76
C TRP A 155 -0.18 -25.88 -31.22
N ILE A 156 0.67 -24.87 -31.29
CA ILE A 156 0.34 -23.54 -31.81
C ILE A 156 0.23 -23.54 -33.34
N HIS A 157 -0.73 -22.80 -33.84
CA HIS A 157 -0.92 -22.47 -35.24
C HIS A 157 -0.46 -21.02 -35.47
N PRO A 158 0.78 -20.78 -35.91
CA PRO A 158 1.30 -19.43 -36.10
C PRO A 158 0.51 -18.64 -37.14
N GLY A 159 0.21 -17.38 -36.83
CA GLY A 159 -0.57 -16.51 -37.72
C GLY A 159 -2.04 -16.87 -37.88
N SER A 160 -2.52 -17.81 -37.09
CA SER A 160 -3.89 -18.32 -37.11
C SER A 160 -4.54 -18.32 -35.75
N SER A 161 -5.84 -18.62 -35.71
CA SER A 161 -6.58 -18.76 -34.47
C SER A 161 -6.14 -19.99 -33.68
N ASN A 162 -6.01 -19.83 -32.37
CA ASN A 162 -5.71 -20.87 -31.41
C ASN A 162 -6.71 -20.78 -30.26
N VAL A 163 -7.00 -21.90 -29.62
CA VAL A 163 -7.92 -21.97 -28.48
C VAL A 163 -7.19 -22.49 -27.26
N LEU A 164 -7.17 -21.69 -26.20
CA LEU A 164 -6.69 -22.06 -24.88
C LEU A 164 -7.86 -22.37 -23.96
N ALA A 165 -7.82 -23.49 -23.27
CA ALA A 165 -8.73 -23.83 -22.20
C ALA A 165 -7.96 -24.20 -20.94
N VAL A 166 -8.34 -23.61 -19.82
CA VAL A 166 -7.70 -23.77 -18.53
C VAL A 166 -8.75 -24.25 -17.53
N LYS A 167 -8.58 -25.44 -16.98
CA LYS A 167 -9.44 -25.95 -15.92
C LYS A 167 -8.79 -25.65 -14.59
N VAL A 168 -9.32 -24.67 -13.85
CA VAL A 168 -8.83 -24.30 -12.54
C VAL A 168 -9.53 -25.11 -11.46
N THR A 169 -8.72 -25.71 -10.57
CA THR A 169 -9.19 -26.37 -9.35
C THR A 169 -8.88 -25.44 -8.18
N PRO A 170 -9.89 -24.97 -7.42
CA PRO A 170 -9.71 -24.14 -6.25
C PRO A 170 -8.90 -24.82 -5.15
N GLU A 171 -8.30 -24.06 -4.23
CA GLU A 171 -7.76 -24.62 -3.01
C GLU A 171 -8.85 -25.35 -2.22
N GLN A 172 -8.49 -26.47 -1.62
CA GLN A 172 -9.42 -27.21 -0.77
C GLN A 172 -9.42 -26.61 0.64
N LEU A 173 -10.47 -26.90 1.41
CA LEU A 173 -10.52 -26.57 2.82
C LEU A 173 -9.39 -27.30 3.56
N ILE A 174 -8.70 -26.64 4.47
CA ILE A 174 -7.62 -27.21 5.30
C ILE A 174 -8.04 -28.55 5.94
N GLN A 175 -9.33 -28.72 6.22
CA GLN A 175 -9.88 -29.96 6.80
C GLN A 175 -9.97 -31.15 5.81
N ASP A 176 -9.92 -30.89 4.53
CA ASP A 176 -10.20 -31.85 3.47
C ASP A 176 -8.92 -32.36 2.77
N VAL A 177 -7.75 -31.77 3.08
CA VAL A 177 -6.47 -32.09 2.44
C VAL A 177 -5.41 -32.52 3.44
N ASP A 178 -4.49 -33.33 2.95
CA ASP A 178 -3.21 -33.61 3.61
C ASP A 178 -2.25 -32.49 3.21
N GLY A 179 -1.89 -31.61 4.15
CA GLY A 179 -1.17 -30.37 3.90
C GLY A 179 -2.06 -29.13 3.97
N VAL A 180 -1.57 -28.00 3.50
CA VAL A 180 -2.29 -26.72 3.66
C VAL A 180 -2.59 -25.98 2.35
N GLU A 181 -1.99 -26.37 1.22
CA GLU A 181 -2.10 -25.65 -0.05
C GLU A 181 -1.81 -24.15 0.09
N LEU A 182 -0.58 -23.74 -0.25
CA LEU A 182 -0.03 -22.41 0.03
C LEU A 182 -0.66 -21.31 -0.85
N ALA A 183 -1.88 -20.96 -0.50
CA ALA A 183 -2.62 -19.82 -1.04
C ALA A 183 -2.70 -18.67 -0.03
N ASP A 184 -3.30 -17.58 -0.42
CA ASP A 184 -3.45 -16.39 0.40
C ASP A 184 -4.92 -16.10 0.69
N SER A 185 -5.45 -16.73 1.72
CA SER A 185 -6.85 -16.60 2.17
C SER A 185 -6.97 -15.54 3.28
N TRP A 186 -6.67 -14.30 2.98
CA TRP A 186 -6.71 -13.19 3.94
C TRP A 186 -8.01 -13.12 4.75
N PHE A 187 -9.10 -13.46 4.09
CA PHE A 187 -10.44 -13.22 4.60
C PHE A 187 -10.97 -14.31 5.51
N ASP A 188 -10.34 -15.46 5.52
CA ASP A 188 -10.66 -16.49 6.49
C ASP A 188 -10.47 -15.96 7.92
N TRP A 189 -9.44 -15.15 8.10
CA TRP A 189 -9.14 -14.50 9.36
C TRP A 189 -10.17 -13.43 9.77
N LEU A 190 -10.62 -12.57 8.86
CA LEU A 190 -11.64 -11.54 9.12
C LEU A 190 -13.01 -12.17 9.37
N ASN A 191 -13.37 -13.18 8.59
CA ASN A 191 -14.62 -13.93 8.75
C ASN A 191 -14.70 -14.63 10.10
N TRP A 192 -13.60 -15.25 10.53
CA TRP A 192 -13.49 -15.86 11.84
C TRP A 192 -13.80 -14.88 12.97
N LYS A 193 -13.31 -13.66 12.88
CA LYS A 193 -13.50 -12.64 13.89
C LYS A 193 -14.93 -12.10 13.96
N TYR A 194 -15.56 -11.87 12.82
CA TYR A 194 -16.97 -11.48 12.78
C TYR A 194 -17.90 -12.53 13.42
N LEU A 195 -17.71 -13.79 13.06
CA LEU A 195 -18.52 -14.87 13.58
C LEU A 195 -18.33 -15.07 15.09
N GLY A 196 -17.13 -14.88 15.60
CA GLY A 196 -16.82 -14.89 17.03
C GLY A 196 -17.54 -13.78 17.81
N TYR A 197 -17.60 -12.56 17.25
CA TYR A 197 -18.28 -11.43 17.89
C TYR A 197 -19.76 -11.71 18.23
N GLN A 198 -20.48 -12.41 17.36
CA GLN A 198 -21.90 -12.68 17.56
C GLN A 198 -22.20 -13.79 18.59
N GLY A 199 -21.19 -14.43 19.16
CA GLY A 199 -21.39 -15.58 20.07
C GLY A 199 -22.05 -16.79 19.41
N LYS A 200 -22.23 -16.78 18.09
CA LYS A 200 -22.87 -17.86 17.32
C LYS A 200 -21.93 -19.04 17.08
N PHE A 201 -20.64 -18.82 17.26
CA PHE A 201 -19.59 -19.83 17.13
C PHE A 201 -18.75 -19.86 18.41
N THR A 202 -19.19 -20.66 19.37
CA THR A 202 -18.57 -20.71 20.71
C THR A 202 -17.35 -21.62 20.81
N LYS A 203 -16.95 -22.32 19.76
CA LYS A 203 -15.76 -23.19 19.79
C LYS A 203 -15.15 -23.29 18.41
N THR A 204 -13.92 -22.90 18.32
CA THR A 204 -13.01 -23.03 17.19
C THR A 204 -13.64 -22.60 15.87
N PRO A 205 -13.18 -21.53 15.25
CA PRO A 205 -13.61 -21.23 13.90
C PRO A 205 -13.41 -22.50 13.09
N GLN A 206 -14.39 -22.89 12.33
CA GLN A 206 -14.14 -23.85 11.27
C GLN A 206 -13.19 -23.13 10.34
N PHE A 207 -11.90 -23.39 10.49
CA PHE A 207 -10.92 -23.04 9.46
C PHE A 207 -11.47 -23.61 8.17
N GLY A 208 -11.88 -22.75 7.27
CA GLY A 208 -12.42 -23.22 6.00
C GLY A 208 -13.71 -22.61 5.51
N ALA A 209 -14.37 -21.77 6.30
CA ALA A 209 -15.39 -20.89 5.76
C ALA A 209 -14.69 -19.62 5.29
N SER A 210 -14.22 -19.58 4.06
CA SER A 210 -13.66 -18.36 3.48
C SER A 210 -14.73 -17.28 3.44
N TYR A 211 -14.32 -16.04 3.79
CA TYR A 211 -15.17 -14.88 3.63
C TYR A 211 -15.43 -14.57 2.16
N VAL A 212 -14.42 -14.82 1.34
CA VAL A 212 -14.52 -14.84 -0.11
C VAL A 212 -14.86 -16.27 -0.53
N PRO A 213 -16.09 -16.58 -0.93
CA PRO A 213 -16.55 -17.95 -1.12
C PRO A 213 -15.75 -18.76 -2.14
N ASP A 214 -15.22 -18.12 -3.18
CA ASP A 214 -14.37 -18.75 -4.20
C ASP A 214 -12.90 -18.85 -3.78
N ARG A 215 -12.53 -18.28 -2.63
CA ARG A 215 -11.15 -18.22 -2.13
C ARG A 215 -10.18 -17.62 -3.11
N ASN A 216 -10.64 -16.65 -3.90
CA ASN A 216 -9.90 -16.06 -4.99
C ASN A 216 -9.40 -17.09 -6.02
N ALA A 217 -10.13 -18.20 -6.20
CA ALA A 217 -9.81 -19.18 -7.24
C ALA A 217 -9.86 -18.56 -8.62
N GLY A 218 -8.90 -18.89 -9.47
CA GLY A 218 -8.92 -18.37 -10.83
C GLY A 218 -7.53 -18.01 -11.36
N ILE A 219 -7.55 -17.37 -12.52
CA ILE A 219 -6.36 -16.81 -13.16
C ILE A 219 -6.22 -15.37 -12.66
N TRP A 220 -5.48 -15.17 -11.56
CA TRP A 220 -5.43 -13.88 -10.88
C TRP A 220 -4.27 -12.97 -11.29
N LYS A 221 -3.37 -13.47 -12.19
CA LYS A 221 -2.31 -12.70 -12.84
C LYS A 221 -2.42 -12.79 -14.36
N PRO A 222 -1.89 -11.81 -15.11
CA PRO A 222 -1.97 -11.81 -16.58
C PRO A 222 -1.45 -13.09 -17.22
N VAL A 223 -2.04 -13.51 -18.34
CA VAL A 223 -1.58 -14.65 -19.16
C VAL A 223 -0.88 -14.12 -20.39
N TYR A 224 0.29 -14.66 -20.68
CA TYR A 224 1.05 -14.27 -21.87
C TYR A 224 1.31 -15.44 -22.81
N LEU A 225 1.24 -15.14 -24.10
CA LEU A 225 1.88 -15.96 -25.13
C LEU A 225 3.20 -15.28 -25.51
N ARG A 226 4.30 -15.99 -25.34
CA ARG A 226 5.62 -15.53 -25.76
C ARG A 226 6.08 -16.31 -26.96
N ALA A 227 6.47 -15.61 -28.03
CA ALA A 227 6.98 -16.16 -29.28
C ALA A 227 8.43 -15.72 -29.48
N THR A 228 9.33 -16.67 -29.73
CA THR A 228 10.76 -16.40 -29.89
C THR A 228 11.33 -17.11 -31.12
N GLY A 229 12.54 -16.73 -31.50
CA GLY A 229 13.38 -17.54 -32.36
C GLY A 229 13.93 -18.76 -31.59
N PRO A 230 15.07 -19.36 -32.07
CA PRO A 230 15.62 -20.56 -31.46
C PRO A 230 16.13 -20.40 -30.03
N VAL A 231 16.43 -19.18 -29.60
CA VAL A 231 16.97 -18.89 -28.27
C VAL A 231 16.13 -17.76 -27.63
N ALA A 232 15.63 -17.97 -26.39
CA ALA A 232 15.00 -16.96 -25.61
C ALA A 232 16.00 -16.21 -24.72
N VAL A 233 15.70 -14.94 -24.41
CA VAL A 233 16.40 -14.10 -23.42
C VAL A 233 15.46 -13.87 -22.24
N GLU A 234 15.77 -14.48 -21.10
CA GLU A 234 14.85 -14.56 -19.96
C GLU A 234 15.45 -13.92 -18.71
N ASN A 235 14.56 -13.42 -17.83
CA ASN A 235 14.88 -12.95 -16.48
C ASN A 235 16.06 -11.97 -16.42
N PRO A 236 16.13 -10.92 -17.26
CA PRO A 236 17.22 -9.95 -17.20
C PRO A 236 17.20 -9.20 -15.86
N VAL A 237 18.39 -8.88 -15.34
CA VAL A 237 18.55 -8.06 -14.16
C VAL A 237 19.88 -7.32 -14.19
N VAL A 238 19.90 -6.11 -13.59
CA VAL A 238 21.13 -5.33 -13.40
C VAL A 238 21.43 -5.22 -11.91
N ASN A 239 22.54 -5.78 -11.51
CA ASN A 239 23.06 -5.60 -10.16
C ASN A 239 24.02 -4.42 -10.09
N THR A 240 23.97 -3.69 -8.98
CA THR A 240 24.78 -2.48 -8.75
C THR A 240 25.65 -2.67 -7.52
N ASP A 241 26.98 -2.54 -7.70
CA ASP A 241 27.91 -2.29 -6.62
C ASP A 241 28.27 -0.80 -6.63
N LEU A 242 27.75 -0.06 -5.64
CA LEU A 242 27.84 1.40 -5.57
C LEU A 242 28.80 1.86 -4.50
N SER A 243 29.88 2.53 -4.89
CA SER A 243 30.83 3.15 -3.98
C SER A 243 30.50 4.62 -3.77
N MET A 244 30.25 5.02 -2.51
CA MET A 244 30.00 6.40 -2.08
C MET A 244 31.19 6.92 -1.28
N PRO A 245 31.43 8.23 -1.17
CA PRO A 245 30.61 9.35 -1.71
C PRO A 245 30.91 9.73 -3.17
N GLN A 246 31.91 9.13 -3.84
CA GLN A 246 32.32 9.49 -5.20
C GLN A 246 31.35 8.95 -6.28
N ALA A 247 30.24 8.34 -5.89
CA ALA A 247 29.21 7.78 -6.76
C ALA A 247 29.78 7.06 -8.00
N THR A 248 30.49 5.95 -7.74
CA THR A 248 30.97 5.05 -8.81
C THR A 248 30.18 3.76 -8.72
N ALA A 249 29.43 3.44 -9.78
CA ALA A 249 28.65 2.21 -9.87
C ALA A 249 29.35 1.21 -10.77
N ARG A 250 29.53 -0.03 -10.30
CA ARG A 250 29.96 -1.19 -11.05
C ARG A 250 28.71 -2.03 -11.34
N LEU A 251 28.29 -2.07 -12.60
CA LEU A 251 27.09 -2.75 -13.02
C LEU A 251 27.42 -4.17 -13.50
N THR A 252 26.60 -5.13 -13.11
CA THR A 252 26.63 -6.49 -13.69
C THR A 252 25.25 -6.81 -14.24
N VAL A 253 25.18 -7.13 -15.53
CA VAL A 253 23.96 -7.52 -16.21
C VAL A 253 23.89 -9.03 -16.29
N TYR A 254 22.84 -9.65 -15.76
CA TYR A 254 22.57 -11.07 -15.88
C TYR A 254 21.35 -11.30 -16.75
N ALA A 255 21.37 -12.39 -17.52
CA ALA A 255 20.19 -12.91 -18.23
C ALA A 255 20.35 -14.41 -18.46
N ASN A 256 19.24 -15.14 -18.50
CA ASN A 256 19.21 -16.53 -18.91
C ASN A 256 18.98 -16.62 -20.43
N LEU A 257 19.78 -17.45 -21.10
CA LEU A 257 19.56 -17.81 -22.48
C LEU A 257 19.10 -19.27 -22.53
N HIS A 258 17.95 -19.52 -23.17
CA HIS A 258 17.42 -20.88 -23.33
C HIS A 258 17.37 -21.28 -24.82
N ASN A 259 18.03 -22.36 -25.16
CA ASN A 259 18.01 -22.95 -26.52
C ASN A 259 16.90 -24.00 -26.61
N PHE A 260 15.84 -23.70 -27.36
CA PHE A 260 14.71 -24.61 -27.55
C PHE A 260 14.99 -25.75 -28.56
N LEU A 261 16.11 -25.67 -29.30
CA LEU A 261 16.38 -26.66 -30.35
C LEU A 261 17.13 -27.89 -29.82
N GLU A 262 16.92 -29.01 -30.46
CA GLU A 262 17.69 -30.26 -30.24
C GLU A 262 19.08 -30.25 -30.90
N LYS A 263 19.60 -29.09 -31.29
CA LYS A 263 20.91 -28.86 -31.85
C LYS A 263 21.58 -27.63 -31.23
N PRO A 264 22.93 -27.59 -31.24
CA PRO A 264 23.61 -26.39 -30.75
C PRO A 264 23.22 -25.14 -31.53
N VAL A 265 23.14 -24.00 -30.85
CA VAL A 265 22.91 -22.67 -31.45
C VAL A 265 24.04 -21.73 -31.05
N SER A 266 24.69 -21.13 -32.03
CA SER A 266 25.67 -20.06 -31.81
C SER A 266 25.09 -18.72 -32.21
N GLY A 267 25.35 -17.70 -31.41
CA GLY A 267 24.86 -16.35 -31.66
C GLY A 267 25.59 -15.32 -30.81
N THR A 268 25.07 -14.12 -30.83
CA THR A 268 25.60 -12.98 -30.06
C THR A 268 24.51 -12.41 -29.19
N LEU A 269 24.80 -12.34 -27.91
CA LEU A 269 23.99 -11.54 -26.99
C LEU A 269 24.49 -10.10 -27.03
N LYS A 270 23.61 -9.18 -27.43
CA LYS A 270 23.83 -7.71 -27.41
C LYS A 270 23.07 -7.09 -26.28
N GLY A 271 23.66 -6.08 -25.64
CA GLY A 271 23.05 -5.31 -24.60
C GLY A 271 23.25 -3.82 -24.81
N THR A 272 22.23 -3.03 -24.48
CA THR A 272 22.33 -1.57 -24.50
C THR A 272 21.72 -1.03 -23.21
N ILE A 273 22.53 -0.27 -22.45
CA ILE A 273 22.05 0.52 -21.30
C ILE A 273 21.97 1.97 -21.73
N SER A 274 20.81 2.58 -21.54
CA SER A 274 20.57 3.97 -21.93
C SER A 274 19.78 4.75 -20.88
N ARG A 275 20.00 6.06 -20.90
CA ARG A 275 19.20 7.04 -20.16
C ARG A 275 19.22 8.35 -20.91
N PHE A 276 18.09 9.06 -20.93
CA PHE A 276 18.00 10.36 -21.59
C PHE A 276 19.08 11.35 -21.08
N GLY A 277 19.83 11.94 -22.03
CA GLY A 277 20.91 12.88 -21.73
C GLY A 277 22.22 12.25 -21.22
N LYS A 278 22.32 10.91 -21.16
CA LYS A 278 23.55 10.20 -20.80
C LYS A 278 24.11 9.41 -21.98
N GLN A 279 25.42 9.07 -21.88
CA GLN A 279 26.06 8.20 -22.84
C GLN A 279 25.47 6.80 -22.78
N THR A 280 25.16 6.23 -23.93
CA THR A 280 24.75 4.83 -24.07
C THR A 280 25.93 3.88 -23.84
N ILE A 281 25.67 2.76 -23.16
CA ILE A 281 26.63 1.68 -22.96
C ILE A 281 26.19 0.51 -23.83
N ASP A 282 27.05 0.14 -24.78
CA ASP A 282 26.83 -1.00 -25.65
C ASP A 282 27.69 -2.18 -25.17
N LEU A 283 27.09 -3.38 -25.20
CA LEU A 283 27.65 -4.66 -24.73
C LEU A 283 27.45 -5.71 -25.84
N GLU A 284 28.42 -6.58 -26.00
CA GLU A 284 28.31 -7.67 -26.98
C GLU A 284 29.15 -8.87 -26.55
N GLN A 285 28.56 -10.07 -26.60
CA GLN A 285 29.24 -11.33 -26.26
C GLN A 285 28.73 -12.48 -27.12
N GLY A 286 29.68 -13.21 -27.76
CA GLY A 286 29.37 -14.44 -28.45
C GLY A 286 29.04 -15.58 -27.47
N VAL A 287 27.96 -16.31 -27.76
CA VAL A 287 27.50 -17.44 -26.94
C VAL A 287 27.14 -18.62 -27.84
N THR A 288 27.56 -19.83 -27.44
CA THR A 288 27.13 -21.10 -28.05
C THR A 288 26.40 -21.91 -26.96
N LEU A 289 25.16 -22.28 -27.22
CA LEU A 289 24.33 -23.10 -26.33
C LEU A 289 24.18 -24.50 -26.90
N SER A 290 24.30 -25.50 -26.03
CA SER A 290 24.02 -26.91 -26.39
C SER A 290 22.51 -27.13 -26.61
N PRO A 291 22.07 -28.26 -27.14
CA PRO A 291 20.65 -28.60 -27.25
C PRO A 291 19.92 -28.54 -25.93
N GLY A 292 18.81 -27.80 -25.87
CA GLY A 292 17.97 -27.66 -24.68
C GLY A 292 18.64 -26.94 -23.47
N GLU A 293 19.81 -26.34 -23.70
CA GLU A 293 20.55 -25.70 -22.59
C GLU A 293 19.91 -24.38 -22.18
N THR A 294 19.76 -24.23 -20.86
CA THR A 294 19.54 -22.91 -20.20
C THR A 294 20.85 -22.51 -19.55
N ARG A 295 21.35 -21.31 -19.88
CA ARG A 295 22.61 -20.77 -19.33
C ARG A 295 22.42 -19.33 -18.90
N GLU A 296 22.81 -19.05 -17.66
CA GLU A 296 23.00 -17.66 -17.23
C GLU A 296 24.25 -17.07 -17.87
N VAL A 297 24.09 -15.91 -18.49
CA VAL A 297 25.16 -15.12 -19.08
C VAL A 297 25.26 -13.80 -18.34
N ALA A 298 26.50 -13.37 -18.07
CA ALA A 298 26.76 -12.12 -17.39
C ALA A 298 27.65 -11.19 -18.21
N PHE A 299 27.28 -9.91 -18.30
CA PHE A 299 28.21 -8.84 -18.64
C PHE A 299 28.72 -8.22 -17.36
N ALA A 300 30.00 -8.42 -17.04
CA ALA A 300 30.63 -7.98 -15.81
C ALA A 300 31.64 -6.84 -16.05
N PRO A 301 31.83 -5.91 -15.08
CA PRO A 301 32.72 -4.76 -15.24
C PRO A 301 34.20 -5.12 -15.42
N ASP A 302 34.61 -6.32 -15.05
CA ASP A 302 35.98 -6.80 -15.27
C ASP A 302 36.26 -7.13 -16.74
N GLN A 303 35.23 -7.51 -17.50
CA GLN A 303 35.28 -7.73 -18.94
C GLN A 303 34.87 -6.49 -19.75
N PHE A 304 33.95 -5.71 -19.23
CA PHE A 304 33.34 -4.54 -19.87
C PHE A 304 33.57 -3.31 -19.02
N GLN A 305 34.67 -2.58 -19.22
CA GLN A 305 35.02 -1.39 -18.42
C GLN A 305 33.97 -0.26 -18.52
N THR A 306 33.16 -0.24 -19.58
CA THR A 306 32.02 0.68 -19.76
C THR A 306 30.93 0.50 -18.71
N LEU A 307 30.87 -0.66 -18.04
CA LEU A 307 29.96 -0.93 -16.91
C LEU A 307 30.43 -0.30 -15.58
N ILE A 308 31.60 0.36 -15.58
CA ILE A 308 32.05 1.19 -14.46
C ILE A 308 31.58 2.63 -14.74
N VAL A 309 30.43 2.99 -14.19
CA VAL A 309 29.78 4.27 -14.41
C VAL A 309 30.17 5.25 -13.31
N LYS A 310 30.81 6.35 -13.70
CA LYS A 310 31.18 7.44 -12.77
C LYS A 310 30.07 8.49 -12.75
N ASN A 311 29.74 8.95 -11.53
CA ASN A 311 28.68 9.93 -11.30
C ASN A 311 27.37 9.57 -12.04
N PRO A 312 26.81 8.37 -11.83
CA PRO A 312 25.51 8.00 -12.39
C PRO A 312 24.40 8.87 -11.79
N ASP A 313 23.28 8.99 -12.50
CA ASP A 313 22.05 9.48 -11.90
C ASP A 313 21.51 8.37 -11.00
N LEU A 314 21.52 8.59 -9.69
CA LEU A 314 21.10 7.58 -8.71
C LEU A 314 19.57 7.56 -8.61
N TRP A 315 19.02 6.38 -8.38
CA TRP A 315 17.65 6.25 -7.94
C TRP A 315 17.56 6.52 -6.44
N TRP A 316 16.62 7.35 -6.06
CA TRP A 316 16.34 7.72 -4.67
C TRP A 316 14.85 7.53 -4.34
N PRO A 317 14.50 7.20 -3.08
CA PRO A 317 13.15 7.50 -2.58
C PRO A 317 12.83 8.98 -2.82
N TYR A 318 11.60 9.28 -3.24
CA TYR A 318 11.22 10.64 -3.64
C TYR A 318 11.44 11.70 -2.54
N THR A 319 11.48 11.28 -1.26
CA THR A 319 11.79 12.15 -0.12
C THR A 319 13.28 12.45 0.04
N MET A 320 14.16 11.76 -0.70
CA MET A 320 15.62 11.92 -0.61
C MET A 320 16.25 12.44 -1.90
N GLY A 321 15.57 12.33 -3.04
CA GLY A 321 16.06 12.74 -4.35
C GLY A 321 15.21 12.23 -5.50
N ASP A 322 15.74 12.27 -6.73
CA ASP A 322 15.01 11.86 -7.92
C ASP A 322 15.05 10.33 -8.12
N PRO A 323 13.94 9.68 -8.49
CA PRO A 323 13.87 8.26 -8.79
C PRO A 323 14.36 7.98 -10.22
N SER A 324 15.66 8.10 -10.43
CA SER A 324 16.26 8.00 -11.76
C SER A 324 16.33 6.57 -12.28
N LEU A 325 15.69 6.30 -13.41
CA LEU A 325 15.67 4.98 -14.06
C LEU A 325 16.50 4.98 -15.34
N TYR A 326 17.10 3.84 -15.64
CA TYR A 326 17.81 3.48 -16.85
C TYR A 326 17.05 2.37 -17.58
N ASP A 327 17.20 2.32 -18.91
CA ASP A 327 16.70 1.25 -19.76
C ASP A 327 17.81 0.26 -20.07
N LEU A 328 17.57 -1.03 -19.87
CA LEU A 328 18.37 -2.12 -20.41
C LEU A 328 17.58 -2.82 -21.50
N ARG A 329 18.18 -2.94 -22.69
CA ARG A 329 17.69 -3.78 -23.77
C ARG A 329 18.71 -4.86 -24.05
N LEU A 330 18.24 -6.10 -24.12
CA LEU A 330 19.02 -7.26 -24.53
C LEU A 330 18.42 -7.84 -25.79
N GLU A 331 19.28 -8.31 -26.69
CA GLU A 331 18.89 -8.98 -27.92
C GLU A 331 19.84 -10.17 -28.20
N PHE A 332 19.28 -11.33 -28.42
CA PHE A 332 20.07 -12.47 -28.91
C PHE A 332 19.92 -12.59 -30.41
N VAL A 333 21.04 -12.53 -31.15
CA VAL A 333 21.09 -12.60 -32.61
C VAL A 333 21.75 -13.90 -33.01
N ALA A 334 21.02 -14.76 -33.77
CA ALA A 334 21.52 -15.98 -34.37
C ALA A 334 21.28 -15.93 -35.89
N ASP A 335 22.22 -16.38 -36.67
CA ASP A 335 22.14 -16.37 -38.13
C ASP A 335 21.72 -15.01 -38.72
N GLN A 336 22.23 -13.92 -38.16
CA GLN A 336 21.95 -12.52 -38.51
C GLN A 336 20.48 -12.11 -38.32
N LYS A 337 19.72 -12.87 -37.55
CA LYS A 337 18.31 -12.57 -37.20
C LYS A 337 18.17 -12.43 -35.70
N SER A 338 17.33 -11.48 -35.27
CA SER A 338 16.90 -11.41 -33.90
C SER A 338 16.15 -12.68 -33.52
N SER A 339 16.62 -13.37 -32.48
CA SER A 339 15.96 -14.54 -31.93
C SER A 339 14.97 -14.14 -30.87
N ASP A 340 15.39 -13.28 -29.98
CA ASP A 340 14.55 -12.76 -28.89
C ASP A 340 15.12 -11.44 -28.38
N GLN A 341 14.26 -10.66 -27.73
CA GLN A 341 14.58 -9.39 -27.09
C GLN A 341 13.98 -9.33 -25.69
N ALA A 342 14.66 -8.68 -24.76
CA ALA A 342 14.14 -8.38 -23.44
C ALA A 342 14.43 -6.92 -23.09
N HIS A 343 13.48 -6.26 -22.45
CA HIS A 343 13.59 -4.87 -22.01
C HIS A 343 13.17 -4.74 -20.55
N ILE A 344 14.01 -4.13 -19.74
CA ILE A 344 13.69 -3.75 -18.36
C ILE A 344 14.14 -2.32 -18.06
N ARG A 345 13.51 -1.70 -17.08
CA ARG A 345 14.01 -0.49 -16.45
C ARG A 345 14.60 -0.83 -15.08
N PHE A 346 15.64 -0.13 -14.69
CA PHE A 346 16.31 -0.35 -13.41
C PHE A 346 16.85 0.95 -12.84
N GLY A 347 17.03 1.00 -11.52
CA GLY A 347 17.65 2.13 -10.82
C GLY A 347 19.05 1.79 -10.36
N ILE A 348 20.02 2.71 -10.56
CA ILE A 348 21.35 2.57 -9.96
C ILE A 348 21.28 3.05 -8.52
N ARG A 349 21.39 2.13 -7.57
CA ARG A 349 21.29 2.39 -6.13
C ARG A 349 21.95 1.30 -5.28
N SER A 350 22.12 1.59 -4.00
CA SER A 350 22.38 0.57 -2.97
C SER A 350 21.37 0.69 -1.84
N VAL A 351 20.92 -0.45 -1.34
CA VAL A 351 20.08 -0.55 -0.12
C VAL A 351 20.77 -1.50 0.84
N THR A 352 21.08 -1.00 2.03
CA THR A 352 21.73 -1.80 3.07
C THR A 352 20.91 -1.79 4.35
N GLN A 353 20.83 -2.96 5.00
CA GLN A 353 20.16 -3.11 6.30
C GLN A 353 21.16 -3.03 7.45
N HIS A 354 20.74 -2.40 8.52
CA HIS A 354 21.56 -2.17 9.70
C HIS A 354 20.72 -2.37 10.97
N ARG A 355 21.42 -2.49 12.11
CA ARG A 355 20.82 -2.41 13.45
C ARG A 355 21.59 -1.40 14.29
N ASP A 356 20.89 -0.61 15.06
CA ASP A 356 21.52 0.30 16.00
C ASP A 356 22.01 -0.43 17.26
N GLN A 357 22.59 0.33 18.19
CA GLN A 357 23.11 -0.16 19.46
C GLN A 357 22.18 0.23 20.63
N ASP A 358 20.88 0.33 20.40
CA ASP A 358 19.94 0.76 21.43
C ASP A 358 19.93 -0.20 22.63
N GLN A 359 20.32 0.32 23.79
CA GLN A 359 20.50 -0.44 25.03
C GLN A 359 19.17 -0.94 25.59
N GLU A 360 18.07 -0.21 25.45
CA GLU A 360 16.76 -0.59 26.01
C GLU A 360 16.23 -1.85 25.31
N PHE A 361 16.52 -2.01 24.03
CA PHE A 361 16.19 -3.22 23.27
C PHE A 361 17.24 -4.32 23.41
N GLN A 362 18.50 -3.98 23.73
CA GLN A 362 19.55 -4.97 24.06
C GLN A 362 19.26 -5.74 25.35
N ASP A 363 18.71 -5.09 26.37
CA ASP A 363 18.33 -5.73 27.65
C ASP A 363 17.21 -6.76 27.48
N LYS A 364 16.42 -6.69 26.42
CA LYS A 364 15.50 -7.75 25.99
C LYS A 364 16.17 -8.86 25.19
N GLY A 365 17.49 -8.79 25.01
CA GLY A 365 18.39 -9.92 24.65
C GLY A 365 18.82 -10.00 23.21
N LYS A 366 18.63 -9.00 22.27
CA LYS A 366 18.80 -9.41 20.87
C LYS A 366 19.22 -8.37 19.82
N GLY A 367 19.86 -7.29 20.18
CA GLY A 367 20.36 -6.29 19.22
C GLY A 367 19.43 -5.11 19.02
N GLY A 368 19.89 -4.06 18.35
CA GLY A 368 19.19 -2.80 18.21
C GLY A 368 18.09 -2.79 17.14
N ASN A 369 17.47 -1.63 16.98
CA ASN A 369 16.41 -1.40 16.00
C ASN A 369 16.93 -1.51 14.57
N PHE A 370 16.13 -2.12 13.71
CA PHE A 370 16.37 -2.20 12.27
C PHE A 370 16.32 -0.80 11.62
N TYR A 371 17.22 -0.54 10.69
CA TYR A 371 17.10 0.61 9.79
C TYR A 371 17.76 0.35 8.45
N LEU A 372 17.42 1.17 7.47
CA LEU A 372 17.95 1.12 6.12
C LEU A 372 18.85 2.31 5.84
N GLN A 373 19.87 2.09 5.02
CA GLN A 373 20.55 3.15 4.30
C GLN A 373 20.33 3.01 2.81
N VAL A 374 20.05 4.12 2.15
CA VAL A 374 19.95 4.23 0.69
C VAL A 374 21.10 5.07 0.18
N ASN A 375 21.90 4.50 -0.70
CA ASN A 375 23.11 5.15 -1.24
C ASN A 375 24.02 5.72 -0.12
N GLY A 376 24.15 4.98 0.98
CA GLY A 376 24.96 5.34 2.14
C GLY A 376 24.38 6.42 3.05
N ARG A 377 23.09 6.79 2.90
CA ARG A 377 22.41 7.75 3.78
C ARG A 377 21.29 7.08 4.55
N ASP A 378 21.16 7.43 5.83
CA ASP A 378 20.09 6.93 6.69
C ASP A 378 18.72 7.28 6.11
N PHE A 379 17.84 6.30 6.05
CA PHE A 379 16.50 6.41 5.51
C PHE A 379 15.45 6.26 6.61
N LEU A 380 14.85 7.36 7.02
CA LEU A 380 13.74 7.38 7.96
C LEU A 380 12.46 6.92 7.27
N VAL A 381 11.97 5.75 7.65
CA VAL A 381 10.78 5.15 7.04
C VAL A 381 9.51 5.71 7.67
N ARG A 382 8.67 6.30 6.85
CA ARG A 382 7.30 6.72 7.14
C ARG A 382 6.40 6.00 6.16
N GLY A 383 5.93 4.83 6.55
CA GLY A 383 5.27 3.94 5.63
C GLY A 383 3.86 3.56 6.07
N ALA A 384 3.24 2.73 5.25
CA ALA A 384 1.98 2.09 5.56
C ALA A 384 1.85 0.74 4.84
N ASP A 385 1.02 -0.13 5.37
CA ASP A 385 0.74 -1.43 4.78
C ASP A 385 -0.37 -1.29 3.74
N TYR A 386 -0.10 -1.82 2.54
CA TYR A 386 -0.98 -1.79 1.39
C TYR A 386 -1.67 -3.14 1.20
N THR A 387 -2.93 -3.12 0.82
CA THR A 387 -3.67 -4.32 0.44
C THR A 387 -4.36 -4.14 -0.92
N PRO A 388 -4.34 -5.17 -1.81
CA PRO A 388 -5.12 -5.15 -3.04
C PRO A 388 -6.62 -5.33 -2.75
N ASP A 389 -7.45 -5.25 -3.80
CA ASP A 389 -8.88 -5.52 -3.72
C ASP A 389 -9.16 -6.96 -3.23
N MET A 390 -10.26 -7.13 -2.48
CA MET A 390 -10.67 -8.41 -1.89
C MET A 390 -10.89 -9.52 -2.92
N LEU A 391 -11.39 -9.19 -4.10
CA LEU A 391 -11.60 -10.13 -5.20
C LEU A 391 -10.42 -10.16 -6.18
N PHE A 392 -9.29 -9.52 -5.83
CA PHE A 392 -8.13 -9.31 -6.70
C PHE A 392 -8.45 -8.56 -8.00
N LYS A 393 -9.47 -7.71 -7.99
CA LYS A 393 -9.81 -6.87 -9.15
C LYS A 393 -8.58 -6.10 -9.62
N TYR A 394 -8.15 -6.40 -10.83
CA TYR A 394 -7.02 -5.71 -11.44
C TYR A 394 -7.46 -4.32 -11.93
N ASP A 395 -7.05 -3.30 -11.21
CA ASP A 395 -7.39 -1.90 -11.51
C ASP A 395 -6.12 -1.02 -11.44
N PRO A 396 -5.41 -0.87 -12.57
CA PRO A 396 -4.19 -0.06 -12.64
C PRO A 396 -4.43 1.43 -12.34
N ASP A 397 -5.60 1.97 -12.66
CA ASP A 397 -5.94 3.36 -12.36
C ASP A 397 -6.11 3.56 -10.85
N ARG A 398 -6.67 2.57 -10.16
CA ARG A 398 -6.75 2.56 -8.70
C ARG A 398 -5.37 2.48 -8.03
N GLU A 399 -4.48 1.61 -8.51
CA GLU A 399 -3.09 1.52 -8.03
C GLU A 399 -2.38 2.87 -8.19
N ALA A 400 -2.50 3.50 -9.36
CA ALA A 400 -1.93 4.81 -9.63
C ALA A 400 -2.50 5.90 -8.69
N ALA A 401 -3.81 5.91 -8.43
CA ALA A 401 -4.46 6.84 -7.51
C ALA A 401 -3.99 6.64 -6.07
N ILE A 402 -3.84 5.40 -5.61
CA ILE A 402 -3.33 5.09 -4.26
C ILE A 402 -1.88 5.59 -4.13
N LEU A 403 -0.99 5.33 -5.10
CA LEU A 403 0.39 5.82 -5.02
C LEU A 403 0.47 7.35 -5.07
N LYS A 404 -0.45 8.00 -5.76
CA LYS A 404 -0.58 9.46 -5.73
C LYS A 404 -0.93 9.96 -4.33
N TYR A 405 -1.88 9.31 -3.64
CA TYR A 405 -2.21 9.61 -2.25
C TYR A 405 -1.06 9.31 -1.28
N VAL A 406 -0.28 8.26 -1.51
CA VAL A 406 0.93 7.96 -0.72
C VAL A 406 1.88 9.15 -0.71
N LYS A 407 2.13 9.74 -1.88
CA LYS A 407 2.99 10.93 -2.00
C LYS A 407 2.33 12.17 -1.40
N ASP A 408 1.05 12.38 -1.62
CA ASP A 408 0.29 13.51 -1.08
C ASP A 408 0.25 13.49 0.45
N LEU A 409 0.15 12.30 1.05
CA LEU A 409 0.27 12.10 2.50
C LEU A 409 1.69 12.41 3.02
N GLY A 410 2.72 12.19 2.22
CA GLY A 410 4.12 12.23 2.65
C GLY A 410 4.67 10.88 3.13
N LEU A 411 3.96 9.78 2.85
CA LEU A 411 4.46 8.43 3.08
C LEU A 411 5.56 8.09 2.08
N ASN A 412 6.60 7.37 2.50
CA ASN A 412 7.77 7.09 1.68
C ASN A 412 8.12 5.61 1.56
N MET A 413 7.26 4.71 2.01
CA MET A 413 7.40 3.26 1.86
C MET A 413 6.03 2.59 1.95
N LEU A 414 5.84 1.50 1.20
CA LEU A 414 4.68 0.63 1.32
C LEU A 414 5.12 -0.80 1.64
N ARG A 415 4.39 -1.47 2.52
CA ARG A 415 4.50 -2.91 2.74
C ARG A 415 3.29 -3.60 2.11
N SER A 416 3.57 -4.43 1.11
CA SER A 416 2.56 -5.37 0.62
C SER A 416 2.63 -6.61 1.49
N GLU A 417 1.77 -6.69 2.47
CA GLU A 417 1.72 -7.85 3.35
C GLU A 417 1.19 -9.03 2.56
N SER A 418 2.11 -9.82 2.03
CA SER A 418 2.01 -11.03 1.23
C SER A 418 1.28 -10.96 -0.11
N LYS A 419 0.37 -10.07 -0.30
CA LYS A 419 -0.37 -9.96 -1.55
C LYS A 419 0.45 -9.18 -2.57
N ILE A 420 1.41 -9.85 -3.16
CA ILE A 420 2.21 -9.31 -4.26
C ILE A 420 1.29 -9.24 -5.48
N SER A 421 0.52 -8.18 -5.53
CA SER A 421 -0.66 -8.07 -6.39
C SER A 421 -0.30 -7.95 -7.85
N SER A 422 0.56 -7.00 -8.22
CA SER A 422 0.90 -6.80 -9.62
C SER A 422 2.33 -6.30 -9.80
N GLU A 423 2.94 -6.66 -10.93
CA GLU A 423 4.19 -6.08 -11.37
C GLU A 423 4.01 -4.57 -11.67
N HIS A 424 2.82 -4.18 -12.12
CA HIS A 424 2.47 -2.79 -12.41
C HIS A 424 2.61 -1.86 -11.17
N LEU A 425 2.21 -2.33 -9.97
CA LEU A 425 2.44 -1.57 -8.75
C LEU A 425 3.94 -1.28 -8.51
N ALA A 426 4.80 -2.27 -8.76
CA ALA A 426 6.24 -2.11 -8.60
C ALA A 426 6.83 -1.17 -9.68
N GLU A 427 6.33 -1.25 -10.93
CA GLU A 427 6.71 -0.33 -12.00
C GLU A 427 6.35 1.13 -11.67
N LEU A 428 5.14 1.37 -11.18
CA LEU A 428 4.70 2.70 -10.73
C LEU A 428 5.53 3.19 -9.53
N ALA A 429 5.84 2.31 -8.59
CA ALA A 429 6.65 2.63 -7.43
C ALA A 429 8.09 2.98 -7.82
N ASP A 430 8.68 2.28 -8.82
CA ASP A 430 9.98 2.61 -9.40
C ASP A 430 10.00 4.03 -9.96
N GLU A 431 8.98 4.38 -10.76
CA GLU A 431 8.84 5.72 -11.37
C GLU A 431 8.63 6.82 -10.35
N GLN A 432 7.89 6.52 -9.29
CA GLN A 432 7.49 7.51 -8.30
C GLN A 432 8.46 7.62 -7.12
N GLY A 433 9.43 6.72 -7.02
CA GLY A 433 10.39 6.69 -5.93
C GLY A 433 9.80 6.24 -4.61
N ILE A 434 8.92 5.23 -4.63
CA ILE A 434 8.27 4.68 -3.44
C ILE A 434 8.83 3.28 -3.15
N PRO A 435 9.71 3.12 -2.15
CA PRO A 435 10.18 1.82 -1.69
C PRO A 435 9.07 0.87 -1.27
N LEU A 436 9.25 -0.41 -1.57
CA LEU A 436 8.31 -1.48 -1.29
C LEU A 436 8.95 -2.56 -0.40
N VAL A 437 8.14 -3.11 0.50
CA VAL A 437 8.44 -4.29 1.31
C VAL A 437 7.51 -5.41 0.87
N PHE A 438 8.08 -6.57 0.59
CA PHE A 438 7.36 -7.77 0.20
C PHE A 438 7.69 -8.93 1.12
N GLY A 439 6.86 -9.96 1.15
CA GLY A 439 7.10 -11.16 1.93
C GLY A 439 5.83 -11.97 2.18
N TRP A 440 5.97 -13.03 2.96
CA TRP A 440 4.82 -13.86 3.33
C TRP A 440 4.10 -13.26 4.53
N MET A 441 2.77 -13.44 4.57
CA MET A 441 1.93 -12.86 5.61
C MET A 441 1.73 -13.81 6.79
N CYS A 442 1.22 -13.26 7.86
CA CYS A 442 0.79 -13.97 9.03
C CYS A 442 -0.53 -14.75 8.85
N CYS A 443 -0.78 -15.56 9.83
CA CYS A 443 -2.13 -15.97 10.23
C CYS A 443 -2.82 -16.92 9.24
N ASN A 444 -2.13 -17.39 8.21
CA ASN A 444 -2.64 -18.30 7.19
C ASN A 444 -1.71 -19.51 6.95
N GLN A 445 -1.84 -20.17 5.81
CA GLN A 445 -1.11 -21.36 5.44
C GLN A 445 0.42 -21.16 5.41
N TRP A 446 0.89 -19.97 5.12
CA TRP A 446 2.31 -19.63 5.06
C TRP A 446 3.03 -19.70 6.41
N GLU A 447 2.31 -19.69 7.53
CA GLU A 447 2.85 -19.82 8.88
C GLU A 447 2.45 -21.11 9.59
N LYS A 448 1.78 -22.05 8.90
CA LYS A 448 1.39 -23.36 9.44
C LYS A 448 2.38 -24.46 9.03
N TRP A 449 3.66 -24.19 9.17
CA TRP A 449 4.76 -25.04 8.73
C TRP A 449 4.72 -26.46 9.28
N ASP A 450 4.17 -26.69 10.45
CA ASP A 450 3.97 -27.99 11.10
C ASP A 450 2.88 -28.84 10.42
N GLN A 451 2.09 -28.25 9.53
CA GLN A 451 1.04 -28.92 8.77
C GLN A 451 1.41 -29.11 7.29
N TRP A 452 2.59 -28.62 6.86
CA TRP A 452 3.02 -28.75 5.48
C TRP A 452 3.35 -30.18 5.09
N ASN A 453 2.85 -30.62 3.94
CA ASN A 453 3.21 -31.89 3.33
C ASN A 453 4.38 -31.73 2.32
N GLU A 454 4.73 -32.81 1.60
CA GLU A 454 5.82 -32.80 0.61
C GLU A 454 5.56 -31.79 -0.54
N GLU A 455 4.31 -31.63 -0.95
CA GLU A 455 3.94 -30.67 -2.00
C GLU A 455 4.09 -29.23 -1.51
N ASP A 456 3.64 -28.90 -0.30
CA ASP A 456 3.80 -27.57 0.29
C ASP A 456 5.28 -27.21 0.39
N HIS A 457 6.13 -28.16 0.84
CA HIS A 457 7.59 -27.99 0.89
C HIS A 457 8.22 -27.77 -0.48
N ARG A 458 7.64 -28.29 -1.56
CA ARG A 458 8.09 -28.05 -2.94
C ARG A 458 7.58 -26.69 -3.44
N VAL A 459 6.31 -26.39 -3.24
CA VAL A 459 5.65 -25.15 -3.73
C VAL A 459 6.23 -23.90 -3.10
N ALA A 460 6.60 -23.96 -1.81
CA ALA A 460 7.08 -22.79 -1.08
C ALA A 460 8.35 -22.17 -1.69
N PRO A 461 9.48 -22.90 -1.91
CA PRO A 461 10.66 -22.33 -2.53
C PRO A 461 10.44 -21.96 -4.02
N GLU A 462 9.58 -22.69 -4.76
CA GLU A 462 9.20 -22.30 -6.13
C GLU A 462 8.43 -20.98 -6.15
N SER A 463 7.59 -20.76 -5.16
CA SER A 463 6.89 -19.47 -4.98
C SER A 463 7.88 -18.34 -4.67
N VAL A 464 8.84 -18.55 -3.73
CA VAL A 464 9.90 -17.56 -3.48
C VAL A 464 10.68 -17.27 -4.75
N ARG A 465 11.08 -18.31 -5.51
CA ARG A 465 11.81 -18.14 -6.79
C ARG A 465 11.03 -17.26 -7.76
N SER A 466 9.74 -17.55 -7.95
CA SER A 466 8.89 -16.81 -8.88
C SER A 466 8.73 -15.34 -8.46
N GLN A 467 8.53 -15.08 -7.16
CA GLN A 467 8.38 -13.72 -6.66
C GLN A 467 9.70 -12.93 -6.73
N ILE A 468 10.83 -13.54 -6.35
CA ILE A 468 12.14 -12.88 -6.43
C ILE A 468 12.52 -12.58 -7.88
N LEU A 469 12.26 -13.49 -8.84
CA LEU A 469 12.48 -13.22 -10.26
C LEU A 469 11.69 -12.00 -10.75
N MET A 470 10.43 -11.86 -10.33
CA MET A 470 9.59 -10.73 -10.68
C MET A 470 10.10 -9.43 -10.05
N LEU A 471 10.53 -9.46 -8.78
CA LEU A 471 10.80 -8.26 -7.98
C LEU A 471 12.25 -7.77 -8.03
N ARG A 472 13.24 -8.63 -8.32
CA ARG A 472 14.67 -8.33 -8.16
C ARG A 472 15.18 -7.20 -9.06
N GLY A 473 14.52 -6.96 -10.19
CA GLY A 473 14.85 -5.91 -11.14
C GLY A 473 14.30 -4.52 -10.77
N HIS A 474 13.30 -4.46 -9.91
CA HIS A 474 12.65 -3.21 -9.53
C HIS A 474 13.49 -2.38 -8.55
N ALA A 475 13.67 -1.11 -8.89
CA ALA A 475 14.40 -0.17 -8.04
C ALA A 475 13.70 0.07 -6.70
N SER A 476 12.39 -0.03 -6.65
CA SER A 476 11.55 0.11 -5.46
C SER A 476 11.60 -1.09 -4.52
N SER A 477 12.04 -2.27 -4.93
CA SER A 477 12.12 -3.44 -4.06
C SER A 477 13.21 -3.28 -3.01
N PHE A 478 12.83 -3.11 -1.72
CA PHE A 478 13.79 -2.83 -0.64
C PHE A 478 13.97 -3.97 0.35
N ILE A 479 12.89 -4.63 0.73
CA ILE A 479 12.91 -5.69 1.75
C ILE A 479 12.12 -6.89 1.24
N TRP A 480 12.66 -8.09 1.47
CA TRP A 480 11.93 -9.35 1.42
C TRP A 480 11.86 -9.95 2.82
N ALA A 481 10.64 -10.26 3.30
CA ALA A 481 10.39 -10.91 4.57
C ALA A 481 10.02 -12.39 4.37
N ASN A 482 10.80 -13.29 4.96
CA ASN A 482 10.57 -14.73 4.88
C ASN A 482 9.35 -15.21 5.67
N GLY A 483 8.93 -14.43 6.66
CA GLY A 483 7.74 -14.61 7.48
C GLY A 483 7.28 -13.28 8.04
N SER A 484 6.08 -13.22 8.58
CA SER A 484 5.48 -12.05 9.23
C SER A 484 5.53 -12.19 10.75
N ASP A 485 4.48 -12.73 11.40
CA ASP A 485 4.39 -12.94 12.85
C ASP A 485 5.34 -14.03 13.33
N GLY A 486 5.48 -15.07 12.54
CA GLY A 486 6.29 -16.23 12.83
C GLY A 486 7.68 -16.17 12.22
N LEU A 487 8.56 -17.01 12.75
CA LEU A 487 9.87 -17.28 12.18
C LEU A 487 9.83 -18.63 11.46
N PRO A 488 10.03 -18.69 10.14
CA PRO A 488 10.05 -19.97 9.45
C PRO A 488 11.07 -20.94 10.08
N PRO A 489 10.76 -22.22 10.21
CA PRO A 489 11.73 -23.24 10.68
C PRO A 489 13.05 -23.17 9.92
N LEU A 490 14.14 -23.49 10.60
CA LEU A 490 15.50 -23.34 10.06
C LEU A 490 15.69 -24.01 8.68
N PRO A 491 15.17 -25.18 8.38
CA PRO A 491 15.28 -25.77 7.05
C PRO A 491 14.61 -24.91 5.97
N ILE A 492 13.40 -24.40 6.23
CA ILE A 492 12.60 -23.59 5.27
C ILE A 492 13.31 -22.27 4.98
N ARG A 493 13.66 -21.50 6.04
CA ARG A 493 14.35 -20.22 5.82
C ARG A 493 15.74 -20.39 5.21
N THR A 494 16.43 -21.49 5.45
CA THR A 494 17.71 -21.79 4.80
C THR A 494 17.52 -21.98 3.29
N GLU A 495 16.47 -22.70 2.90
CA GLU A 495 16.14 -22.90 1.49
C GLU A 495 15.68 -21.60 0.82
N TYR A 496 14.84 -20.81 1.49
CA TYR A 496 14.46 -19.48 0.99
C TYR A 496 15.68 -18.59 0.76
N ARG A 497 16.58 -18.48 1.74
CA ARG A 497 17.81 -17.68 1.61
C ARG A 497 18.73 -18.20 0.50
N LYS A 498 18.78 -19.50 0.29
CA LYS A 498 19.50 -20.11 -0.85
C LYS A 498 18.92 -19.65 -2.18
N VAL A 499 17.61 -19.78 -2.38
CA VAL A 499 16.92 -19.35 -3.60
C VAL A 499 17.13 -17.85 -3.84
N ILE A 500 16.96 -17.01 -2.83
CA ILE A 500 17.13 -15.56 -2.90
C ILE A 500 18.58 -15.21 -3.33
N SER A 501 19.57 -15.90 -2.77
CA SER A 501 20.99 -15.70 -3.11
C SER A 501 21.32 -16.14 -4.53
N GLU A 502 20.82 -17.30 -4.96
CA GLU A 502 21.00 -17.82 -6.34
C GLU A 502 20.45 -16.88 -7.40
N LEU A 503 19.44 -16.09 -7.03
CA LEU A 503 18.77 -15.15 -7.92
C LEU A 503 19.35 -13.72 -7.85
N HIS A 504 20.52 -13.55 -7.27
CA HIS A 504 21.24 -12.27 -7.22
C HIS A 504 20.44 -11.12 -6.57
N TRP A 505 19.61 -11.43 -5.56
CA TRP A 505 18.90 -10.41 -4.78
C TRP A 505 19.88 -9.54 -4.00
N GLN A 506 19.84 -8.22 -4.17
CA GLN A 506 20.80 -7.28 -3.56
C GLN A 506 20.21 -6.45 -2.41
N ASN A 507 18.96 -6.66 -2.07
CA ASN A 507 18.26 -5.83 -1.10
C ASN A 507 18.17 -6.53 0.26
N ALA A 508 17.57 -5.85 1.24
CA ALA A 508 17.40 -6.38 2.58
C ALA A 508 16.57 -7.68 2.60
N VAL A 509 16.93 -8.59 3.51
CA VAL A 509 16.16 -9.81 3.80
C VAL A 509 16.02 -9.94 5.29
N VAL A 510 14.78 -10.07 5.78
CA VAL A 510 14.46 -10.37 7.17
C VAL A 510 13.74 -11.71 7.28
N ASP A 511 13.94 -12.42 8.38
CA ASP A 511 13.29 -13.72 8.59
C ASP A 511 11.92 -13.58 9.24
N THR A 512 11.69 -12.47 9.97
CA THR A 512 10.40 -12.12 10.57
C THR A 512 10.31 -10.60 10.74
N VAL A 513 9.09 -10.07 10.75
CA VAL A 513 8.83 -8.65 11.08
C VAL A 513 8.25 -8.48 12.48
N SER A 514 8.27 -9.54 13.30
CA SER A 514 7.68 -9.60 14.63
C SER A 514 8.72 -9.78 15.73
N SER A 515 8.51 -9.09 16.84
CA SER A 515 9.27 -9.31 18.07
C SER A 515 8.81 -10.54 18.87
N PHE A 516 7.71 -11.16 18.50
CA PHE A 516 7.14 -12.34 19.16
C PHE A 516 7.70 -13.65 18.63
N ALA A 517 8.35 -13.65 17.48
CA ALA A 517 8.88 -14.85 16.82
C ALA A 517 9.83 -15.63 17.73
N LYS A 518 9.75 -16.96 17.67
CA LYS A 518 10.58 -17.88 18.44
C LYS A 518 11.29 -18.86 17.50
N ASP A 519 12.52 -19.21 17.83
CA ASP A 519 13.27 -20.27 17.15
C ASP A 519 12.84 -21.68 17.62
N ASP A 520 13.45 -22.70 17.04
CA ASP A 520 13.18 -24.11 17.34
C ASP A 520 13.49 -24.51 18.81
N LYS A 521 14.16 -23.63 19.56
CA LYS A 521 14.43 -23.80 20.99
C LYS A 521 13.45 -23.03 21.87
N GLY A 522 12.50 -22.32 21.27
CA GLY A 522 11.54 -21.44 21.93
C GLY A 522 12.13 -20.12 22.42
N GLU A 523 13.36 -19.79 21.98
CA GLU A 523 13.99 -18.50 22.26
C GLU A 523 13.49 -17.44 21.27
N ARG A 524 13.23 -16.23 21.77
CA ARG A 524 12.82 -15.11 20.89
C ARG A 524 13.93 -14.80 19.91
N VAL A 525 13.57 -14.70 18.64
CA VAL A 525 14.42 -14.20 17.56
C VAL A 525 13.82 -12.88 17.05
N TRP A 526 14.69 -11.90 16.83
CA TRP A 526 14.27 -10.57 16.45
C TRP A 526 15.18 -9.96 15.39
N ASP A 527 14.61 -9.55 14.28
CA ASP A 527 15.33 -8.87 13.19
C ASP A 527 15.45 -7.35 13.40
N GLY A 528 15.06 -6.84 14.57
CA GLY A 528 15.09 -5.42 14.90
C GLY A 528 13.82 -4.68 14.53
N ILE A 529 12.79 -5.40 14.10
CA ILE A 529 11.46 -4.88 13.74
C ILE A 529 10.45 -5.37 14.76
N ILE A 530 9.56 -4.51 15.23
CA ILE A 530 8.45 -4.84 16.12
C ILE A 530 7.13 -4.83 15.35
N MET A 531 6.17 -5.62 15.84
CA MET A 531 4.81 -5.67 15.32
C MET A 531 3.88 -5.89 16.53
N GLU A 532 3.61 -4.82 17.25
CA GLU A 532 2.87 -4.89 18.50
C GLU A 532 1.63 -3.97 18.51
N GLY A 533 1.25 -3.42 17.36
CA GLY A 533 0.15 -2.46 17.25
C GLY A 533 0.50 -1.07 17.76
N PRO A 534 -0.44 -0.34 18.38
CA PRO A 534 -1.82 -0.76 18.71
C PRO A 534 -2.70 -0.96 17.48
N TYR A 535 -3.80 -1.69 17.65
CA TYR A 535 -4.81 -1.95 16.62
C TYR A 535 -6.22 -1.48 17.07
N SER A 536 -6.28 -0.48 17.91
CA SER A 536 -7.50 0.20 18.30
C SER A 536 -7.21 1.66 18.63
N TRP A 537 -8.24 2.52 18.51
CA TRP A 537 -8.10 3.96 18.75
C TRP A 537 -7.35 4.30 20.05
N ARG A 538 -6.46 5.29 19.97
CA ARG A 538 -5.70 5.82 21.11
C ARG A 538 -5.85 7.34 21.19
N PRO A 539 -5.90 7.92 22.41
CA PRO A 539 -5.90 9.37 22.55
C PRO A 539 -4.54 9.98 22.15
N PRO A 540 -4.48 11.23 21.70
CA PRO A 540 -3.22 11.89 21.31
C PRO A 540 -2.11 11.79 22.35
N SER A 541 -2.44 11.89 23.64
CA SER A 541 -1.47 11.79 24.73
C SER A 541 -0.81 10.42 24.86
N TYR A 542 -1.40 9.36 24.32
CA TYR A 542 -0.81 8.02 24.33
C TYR A 542 0.52 7.99 23.58
N TRP A 543 0.54 8.55 22.39
CA TRP A 543 1.69 8.52 21.51
C TRP A 543 2.89 9.27 22.12
N PHE A 544 2.71 10.49 22.58
CA PHE A 544 3.76 11.32 23.17
C PHE A 544 4.22 10.90 24.57
N ALA A 545 3.53 9.97 25.22
CA ALA A 545 3.86 9.55 26.58
C ALA A 545 5.22 8.84 26.69
N GLY A 546 5.69 8.23 25.62
CA GLY A 546 7.00 7.57 25.54
C GLY A 546 7.19 6.38 26.49
N LYS A 547 6.10 5.84 27.04
CA LYS A 547 6.10 4.73 28.03
C LYS A 547 5.57 3.41 27.47
N TYR A 548 5.08 3.40 26.24
CA TYR A 548 4.53 2.24 25.58
C TYR A 548 5.52 1.71 24.55
N VAL A 549 5.72 0.38 24.48
CA VAL A 549 6.70 -0.26 23.59
C VAL A 549 6.36 0.01 22.13
N THR A 550 5.07 0.05 21.82
CA THR A 550 4.54 0.28 20.47
C THR A 550 4.90 1.64 19.87
N THR A 551 5.30 2.60 20.73
CA THR A 551 5.63 3.96 20.29
C THR A 551 7.12 4.19 20.07
N ARG A 552 7.93 3.14 19.92
CA ARG A 552 9.40 3.27 19.78
C ARG A 552 9.99 2.26 18.79
N GLY A 553 11.18 2.59 18.30
CA GLY A 553 12.00 1.69 17.49
C GLY A 553 11.59 1.64 16.02
N SER A 554 11.55 0.44 15.48
CA SER A 554 11.18 0.16 14.09
C SER A 554 9.98 -0.77 14.07
N SER A 555 8.83 -0.25 13.67
CA SER A 555 7.57 -0.99 13.66
C SER A 555 7.13 -1.32 12.23
N ALA A 556 6.76 -2.58 12.00
CA ALA A 556 6.13 -3.03 10.77
C ALA A 556 4.61 -2.79 10.76
N GLU A 557 3.99 -2.63 11.94
CA GLU A 557 2.55 -2.43 12.06
C GLU A 557 2.21 -1.56 13.27
N GLN A 558 1.56 -0.44 13.01
CA GLN A 558 0.99 0.46 14.02
C GLN A 558 -0.25 1.12 13.44
N GLY A 559 -1.34 1.21 14.19
CA GLY A 559 -2.53 1.91 13.73
C GLY A 559 -3.66 1.87 14.76
N ASP A 560 -4.75 2.55 14.47
CA ASP A 560 -5.94 2.58 15.33
C ASP A 560 -7.13 1.82 14.72
N ASN A 561 -6.92 1.15 13.66
CA ASN A 561 -7.68 0.18 12.90
C ASN A 561 -9.10 0.55 12.44
N GLU A 562 -10.03 0.91 13.28
CA GLU A 562 -11.36 1.27 12.77
C GLU A 562 -11.42 2.74 12.45
N HIS A 563 -11.45 3.05 11.16
CA HIS A 563 -11.75 4.38 10.66
C HIS A 563 -13.15 4.43 10.08
N ILE A 564 -14.00 5.23 10.67
CA ILE A 564 -15.32 5.49 10.13
C ILE A 564 -15.13 6.36 8.88
N PRO A 565 -15.53 5.89 7.67
CA PRO A 565 -15.34 6.68 6.45
C PRO A 565 -16.27 7.89 6.42
N THR A 566 -16.13 8.70 5.37
CA THR A 566 -17.08 9.80 5.15
C THR A 566 -18.51 9.28 5.01
N LEU A 567 -19.49 10.09 5.38
CA LEU A 567 -20.91 9.70 5.28
C LEU A 567 -21.30 9.30 3.85
N GLU A 568 -20.73 9.96 2.84
CA GLU A 568 -20.95 9.63 1.43
C GLU A 568 -20.46 8.23 1.09
N SER A 569 -19.28 7.85 1.58
CA SER A 569 -18.74 6.49 1.41
C SER A 569 -19.55 5.46 2.18
N LEU A 570 -19.92 5.77 3.43
CA LEU A 570 -20.71 4.88 4.27
C LEU A 570 -22.05 4.50 3.61
N LYS A 571 -22.74 5.49 2.99
CA LYS A 571 -24.00 5.28 2.27
C LYS A 571 -23.89 4.41 1.02
N LYS A 572 -22.68 4.16 0.50
CA LYS A 572 -22.46 3.28 -0.66
C LYS A 572 -22.53 1.80 -0.30
N PHE A 573 -22.16 1.42 0.93
CA PHE A 573 -22.06 0.02 1.30
C PHE A 573 -22.94 -0.40 2.49
N ILE A 574 -23.36 0.53 3.34
CA ILE A 574 -24.35 0.24 4.39
C ILE A 574 -25.75 0.60 3.86
N PRO A 575 -26.69 -0.37 3.77
CA PRO A 575 -28.06 -0.09 3.34
C PRO A 575 -28.74 0.98 4.19
N ALA A 576 -29.59 1.79 3.59
CA ALA A 576 -30.20 2.96 4.22
C ALA A 576 -30.97 2.64 5.53
N ASP A 577 -31.62 1.47 5.59
CA ASP A 577 -32.34 0.98 6.77
C ASP A 577 -31.41 0.41 7.87
N LYS A 578 -30.11 0.31 7.59
CA LYS A 578 -29.05 -0.18 8.48
C LYS A 578 -28.02 0.89 8.84
N LEU A 579 -28.18 2.12 8.36
CA LEU A 579 -27.21 3.19 8.61
C LEU A 579 -27.09 3.56 10.10
N TRP A 580 -28.17 3.49 10.86
CA TRP A 580 -28.19 3.86 12.28
C TRP A 580 -29.29 3.12 13.03
N PRO A 581 -29.10 2.79 14.31
CA PRO A 581 -27.84 2.79 15.05
C PRO A 581 -26.87 1.70 14.56
N ILE A 582 -25.61 1.66 15.07
CA ILE A 582 -24.63 0.59 14.80
C ILE A 582 -25.26 -0.78 15.05
N ASN A 583 -25.09 -1.68 14.09
CA ASN A 583 -25.76 -2.97 14.07
C ASN A 583 -24.88 -4.06 13.42
N ASP A 584 -25.42 -5.25 13.22
CA ASP A 584 -24.73 -6.41 12.65
C ASP A 584 -24.04 -6.13 11.29
N THR A 585 -24.61 -5.25 10.47
CA THR A 585 -24.02 -4.90 9.18
C THR A 585 -22.75 -4.08 9.37
N TRP A 586 -22.75 -3.16 10.33
CA TRP A 586 -21.55 -2.41 10.69
C TRP A 586 -20.44 -3.33 11.20
N TYR A 587 -20.78 -4.28 12.10
CA TYR A 587 -19.79 -5.22 12.61
C TYR A 587 -19.23 -6.16 11.54
N LEU A 588 -20.02 -6.52 10.54
CA LEU A 588 -19.53 -7.26 9.38
C LEU A 588 -18.46 -6.46 8.63
N HIS A 589 -18.73 -5.19 8.36
CA HIS A 589 -17.79 -4.29 7.68
C HIS A 589 -16.66 -3.78 8.58
N ALA A 590 -16.75 -3.94 9.89
CA ALA A 590 -15.63 -3.65 10.78
C ALA A 590 -14.51 -4.67 10.63
N GLY A 591 -14.82 -5.90 10.21
CA GLY A 591 -13.82 -6.97 10.11
C GLY A 591 -13.10 -7.20 11.44
N ALA A 592 -13.76 -6.88 12.53
CA ALA A 592 -13.16 -6.74 13.84
C ALA A 592 -12.55 -8.05 14.33
N ILE A 593 -11.44 -7.95 15.01
CA ILE A 593 -10.87 -9.01 15.82
C ILE A 593 -11.93 -9.44 16.85
N ALA A 594 -12.39 -10.66 16.78
CA ALA A 594 -13.60 -11.17 17.43
C ALA A 594 -13.76 -10.82 18.91
N ASP A 595 -12.66 -10.81 19.65
CA ASP A 595 -12.65 -10.56 21.09
C ASP A 595 -12.36 -9.08 21.43
N ALA A 596 -11.99 -8.27 20.46
CA ALA A 596 -11.48 -6.92 20.69
C ALA A 596 -12.56 -5.85 20.58
N ASN A 597 -13.64 -6.08 19.84
CA ASN A 597 -14.68 -5.06 19.59
C ASN A 597 -14.10 -3.66 19.32
N THR A 598 -13.21 -3.60 18.34
CA THR A 598 -12.45 -2.38 18.02
C THR A 598 -13.37 -1.26 17.54
N LEU A 599 -14.45 -1.56 16.79
CA LEU A 599 -15.53 -0.62 16.48
C LEU A 599 -16.17 -0.03 17.73
N GLY A 600 -16.44 -0.87 18.74
CA GLY A 600 -16.91 -0.40 20.05
C GLY A 600 -15.89 0.46 20.78
N SER A 601 -14.59 0.29 20.53
CA SER A 601 -13.56 1.19 21.07
C SER A 601 -13.65 2.59 20.45
N VAL A 602 -13.85 2.71 19.15
CA VAL A 602 -14.10 3.99 18.48
C VAL A 602 -15.37 4.64 18.98
N GLN A 603 -16.47 3.86 19.09
CA GLN A 603 -17.74 4.36 19.61
C GLN A 603 -17.58 4.91 21.03
N ARG A 604 -16.89 4.15 21.93
CA ARG A 604 -16.61 4.65 23.31
C ARG A 604 -15.77 5.92 23.31
N ALA A 605 -14.74 5.99 22.45
CA ALA A 605 -13.92 7.20 22.33
C ALA A 605 -14.75 8.41 21.90
N VAL A 606 -15.63 8.26 20.91
CA VAL A 606 -16.56 9.30 20.47
C VAL A 606 -17.50 9.71 21.59
N ASP A 607 -18.19 8.74 22.23
CA ASP A 607 -19.20 9.01 23.25
C ASP A 607 -18.60 9.69 24.49
N HIS A 608 -17.44 9.23 24.95
CA HIS A 608 -16.79 9.82 26.13
C HIS A 608 -16.18 11.19 25.87
N ARG A 609 -15.58 11.39 24.68
CA ARG A 609 -14.88 12.64 24.37
C ARG A 609 -15.81 13.71 23.82
N TYR A 610 -16.68 13.36 22.88
CA TYR A 610 -17.52 14.31 22.13
C TYR A 610 -19.01 14.23 22.50
N GLY A 611 -19.38 13.30 23.38
CA GLY A 611 -20.77 13.01 23.75
C GLY A 611 -21.47 12.07 22.79
N PRO A 612 -22.55 11.38 23.25
CA PRO A 612 -23.32 10.47 22.42
C PRO A 612 -23.89 11.16 21.19
N SER A 613 -24.22 10.38 20.17
CA SER A 613 -24.77 10.88 18.90
C SER A 613 -26.20 10.39 18.69
N ASP A 614 -27.09 11.26 18.23
CA ASP A 614 -28.51 10.94 17.98
C ASP A 614 -28.75 10.33 16.59
N ASN A 615 -27.83 10.55 15.66
CA ASN A 615 -27.92 10.11 14.25
C ASN A 615 -26.54 9.81 13.65
N VAL A 616 -26.55 9.25 12.45
CA VAL A 616 -25.32 8.82 11.76
C VAL A 616 -24.47 10.02 11.34
N GLU A 617 -25.08 11.13 10.93
CA GLU A 617 -24.38 12.35 10.51
C GLU A 617 -23.52 12.90 11.65
N GLU A 618 -24.10 12.99 12.83
CA GLU A 618 -23.40 13.46 14.04
C GLU A 618 -22.31 12.48 14.47
N PHE A 619 -22.58 11.17 14.47
CA PHE A 619 -21.61 10.15 14.80
C PHE A 619 -20.40 10.19 13.86
N VAL A 620 -20.63 10.25 12.54
CA VAL A 620 -19.56 10.32 11.55
C VAL A 620 -18.71 11.57 11.74
N LEU A 621 -19.33 12.74 11.95
CA LEU A 621 -18.58 13.99 12.18
C LEU A 621 -17.66 13.89 13.40
N LYS A 622 -18.17 13.40 14.51
CA LYS A 622 -17.41 13.20 15.76
C LYS A 622 -16.30 12.13 15.58
N ALA A 623 -16.58 11.06 14.83
CA ALA A 623 -15.59 10.04 14.52
C ALA A 623 -14.46 10.61 13.64
N GLN A 624 -14.77 11.45 12.64
CA GLN A 624 -13.74 12.13 11.83
C GLN A 624 -12.80 12.98 12.71
N LEU A 625 -13.34 13.69 13.74
CA LEU A 625 -12.50 14.41 14.72
C LEU A 625 -11.57 13.47 15.48
N ALA A 626 -12.12 12.37 16.02
CA ALA A 626 -11.36 11.40 16.80
C ALA A 626 -10.24 10.75 15.98
N HIS A 627 -10.51 10.40 14.72
CA HIS A 627 -9.51 9.83 13.82
C HIS A 627 -8.46 10.86 13.39
N TYR A 628 -8.88 12.08 13.10
CA TYR A 628 -7.96 13.17 12.74
C TYR A 628 -6.91 13.41 13.83
N GLU A 629 -7.33 13.55 15.08
CA GLU A 629 -6.40 13.84 16.17
C GLU A 629 -5.49 12.64 16.51
N ASN A 630 -5.99 11.40 16.40
CA ASN A 630 -5.21 10.21 16.67
C ASN A 630 -4.12 9.96 15.61
N THR A 631 -4.50 9.90 14.32
CA THR A 631 -3.53 9.67 13.25
C THR A 631 -2.49 10.78 13.14
N ARG A 632 -2.91 12.04 13.40
CA ARG A 632 -1.98 13.16 13.51
C ARG A 632 -0.97 12.94 14.62
N ALA A 633 -1.42 12.65 15.83
CA ALA A 633 -0.56 12.48 17.00
C ALA A 633 0.43 11.34 16.84
N GLN A 634 0.02 10.22 16.21
CA GLN A 634 0.89 9.09 15.92
C GLN A 634 2.10 9.51 15.07
N PHE A 635 1.84 10.15 13.93
CA PHE A 635 2.93 10.56 13.04
C PHE A 635 3.72 11.76 13.56
N GLU A 636 3.07 12.67 14.31
CA GLU A 636 3.76 13.78 14.97
C GLU A 636 4.71 13.29 16.07
N ASP A 637 4.30 12.33 16.91
CA ASP A 637 5.19 11.75 17.92
C ASP A 637 6.36 11.02 17.27
N TYR A 638 6.09 10.22 16.24
CA TYR A 638 7.13 9.54 15.49
C TYR A 638 8.21 10.53 15.00
N ALA A 639 7.81 11.65 14.43
CA ALA A 639 8.73 12.69 13.95
C ALA A 639 9.38 13.48 15.11
N ALA A 640 8.61 13.86 16.13
CA ALA A 640 9.07 14.67 17.26
C ALA A 640 10.02 13.93 18.21
N SER A 641 9.98 12.60 18.22
CA SER A 641 10.89 11.76 19.00
C SER A 641 12.27 11.62 18.33
N GLY A 642 12.37 11.91 17.03
CA GLY A 642 13.62 11.95 16.27
C GLY A 642 14.27 10.59 16.02
N TRP A 643 15.33 10.59 15.21
CA TRP A 643 16.05 9.39 14.75
C TRP A 643 16.54 8.48 15.86
N ALA A 644 16.88 9.03 17.02
CA ALA A 644 17.36 8.22 18.14
C ALA A 644 16.31 7.20 18.63
N ASN A 645 15.02 7.57 18.59
CA ASN A 645 13.92 6.77 19.13
C ASN A 645 13.15 6.00 18.06
N HIS A 646 13.10 6.53 16.83
CA HIS A 646 12.33 5.95 15.74
C HIS A 646 13.15 5.87 14.46
N LYS A 647 13.05 4.74 13.75
CA LYS A 647 13.74 4.51 12.48
C LYS A 647 12.77 4.10 11.36
N MET A 648 11.70 3.41 11.74
CA MET A 648 10.68 2.94 10.83
C MET A 648 9.32 2.94 11.52
N THR A 649 8.29 3.41 10.83
CA THR A 649 6.89 3.19 11.18
C THR A 649 6.12 2.82 9.93
N MET A 650 5.31 1.76 10.02
CA MET A 650 4.37 1.35 8.99
C MET A 650 2.97 1.38 9.59
N TYR A 651 2.10 2.18 9.00
CA TYR A 651 0.72 2.28 9.47
C TYR A 651 -0.11 1.10 8.96
N TRP A 652 -0.75 0.38 9.84
CA TRP A 652 -1.58 -0.75 9.51
C TRP A 652 -3.05 -0.38 9.61
N MET A 653 -3.76 -0.04 8.46
CA MET A 653 -3.32 -0.12 7.07
C MET A 653 -3.55 1.19 6.32
N LEU A 654 -2.90 1.33 5.15
CA LEU A 654 -3.10 2.47 4.26
C LEU A 654 -4.52 2.54 3.71
N ASN A 655 -5.00 1.41 3.17
CA ASN A 655 -6.25 1.34 2.41
C ASN A 655 -7.07 0.11 2.76
N SER A 656 -8.36 0.20 2.51
CA SER A 656 -9.27 -0.95 2.62
C SER A 656 -9.23 -1.83 1.37
N HIS A 657 -9.26 -3.13 1.58
CA HIS A 657 -9.37 -4.16 0.53
C HIS A 657 -10.82 -4.34 0.02
N TRP A 658 -11.81 -3.92 0.80
CA TRP A 658 -13.24 -3.84 0.47
C TRP A 658 -13.85 -2.70 1.29
N PRO A 659 -15.09 -2.26 1.04
CA PRO A 659 -15.70 -1.23 1.88
C PRO A 659 -15.83 -1.68 3.34
N SER A 660 -14.85 -1.31 4.15
CA SER A 660 -14.75 -1.68 5.56
C SER A 660 -14.30 -0.51 6.42
N PHE A 661 -14.47 -0.65 7.73
CA PHE A 661 -13.92 0.30 8.70
C PHE A 661 -12.49 -0.04 9.10
N TYR A 662 -12.05 -1.25 8.81
CA TYR A 662 -10.79 -1.79 9.30
C TYR A 662 -9.58 -1.22 8.59
N GLY A 663 -8.66 -0.65 9.37
CA GLY A 663 -7.30 -0.38 9.00
C GLY A 663 -7.10 0.54 7.81
N ASN A 664 -7.76 1.72 7.74
CA ASN A 664 -7.60 2.51 6.54
C ASN A 664 -7.46 4.02 6.77
N ILE A 665 -6.32 4.57 6.32
CA ILE A 665 -6.17 6.03 6.14
C ILE A 665 -6.97 6.49 4.93
N ILE A 666 -7.04 5.65 3.87
CA ILE A 666 -7.78 5.88 2.63
C ILE A 666 -8.91 4.84 2.56
N ASP A 667 -10.15 5.27 2.52
CA ASP A 667 -11.26 4.34 2.41
C ASP A 667 -11.31 3.61 1.07
N TYR A 668 -12.14 2.56 0.96
CA TYR A 668 -12.24 1.77 -0.27
C TYR A 668 -12.60 2.62 -1.49
N TYR A 669 -13.38 3.68 -1.34
CA TYR A 669 -13.82 4.54 -2.43
C TYR A 669 -12.85 5.67 -2.76
N LEU A 670 -11.67 5.68 -2.14
CA LEU A 670 -10.64 6.71 -2.27
C LEU A 670 -11.09 8.11 -1.79
N SER A 671 -12.01 8.15 -0.83
CA SER A 671 -12.46 9.41 -0.22
C SER A 671 -11.57 9.75 0.98
N PRO A 672 -10.84 10.89 0.95
CA PRO A 672 -9.99 11.28 2.06
C PRO A 672 -10.83 11.84 3.22
N GLY A 673 -10.76 11.17 4.37
CA GLY A 673 -11.45 11.56 5.60
C GLY A 673 -10.57 12.24 6.64
N GLY A 674 -11.06 12.35 7.89
CA GLY A 674 -10.32 12.94 9.01
C GLY A 674 -8.99 12.25 9.28
N SER A 675 -8.94 10.91 9.22
CA SER A 675 -7.70 10.14 9.37
C SER A 675 -6.65 10.51 8.33
N TYR A 676 -7.06 10.71 7.07
CA TYR A 676 -6.17 11.12 5.98
C TYR A 676 -5.52 12.48 6.27
N TYR A 677 -6.32 13.49 6.61
CA TYR A 677 -5.77 14.83 6.87
C TYR A 677 -5.02 14.91 8.20
N GLY A 678 -5.41 14.13 9.20
CA GLY A 678 -4.62 13.95 10.41
C GLY A 678 -3.23 13.38 10.10
N ALA A 679 -3.17 12.28 9.37
CA ALA A 679 -1.92 11.68 8.92
C ALA A 679 -1.08 12.66 8.07
N LYS A 680 -1.70 13.35 7.10
CA LYS A 680 -1.04 14.36 6.26
C LYS A 680 -0.39 15.49 7.07
N LYS A 681 -1.03 15.94 8.16
CA LYS A 681 -0.44 16.92 9.08
C LYS A 681 0.80 16.37 9.79
N GLY A 682 0.72 15.15 10.32
CA GLY A 682 1.82 14.50 11.03
C GLY A 682 2.98 14.06 10.14
N LEU A 683 2.71 13.76 8.87
CA LEU A 683 3.69 13.32 7.87
C LEU A 683 4.41 14.45 7.13
N ARG A 684 4.13 15.71 7.46
CA ARG A 684 4.87 16.84 6.88
C ARG A 684 6.37 16.67 7.12
N PRO A 685 7.23 16.99 6.15
CA PRO A 685 8.68 16.84 6.32
C PRO A 685 9.27 17.76 7.37
N MET A 686 8.57 18.83 7.74
CA MET A 686 8.92 19.75 8.83
C MET A 686 7.65 20.30 9.45
N SER A 687 7.57 20.34 10.78
CA SER A 687 6.39 20.84 11.46
C SER A 687 6.72 21.35 12.86
N VAL A 688 5.74 22.04 13.46
CA VAL A 688 5.67 22.41 14.87
C VAL A 688 4.48 21.71 15.51
N VAL A 689 4.70 20.99 16.60
CA VAL A 689 3.71 20.12 17.23
C VAL A 689 3.52 20.42 18.71
N PHE A 690 2.34 20.10 19.20
CA PHE A 690 1.93 20.19 20.60
C PHE A 690 1.67 18.78 21.15
N ASP A 691 2.33 18.40 22.24
CA ASP A 691 2.35 17.03 22.77
C ASP A 691 1.13 16.63 23.61
N ALA A 692 0.05 17.36 23.58
CA ALA A 692 -1.20 17.07 24.27
C ALA A 692 -1.06 16.83 25.79
N TYR A 693 -0.13 17.49 26.45
CA TYR A 693 0.18 17.31 27.88
C TYR A 693 0.55 15.86 28.26
N ALA A 694 1.18 15.14 27.34
CA ALA A 694 1.49 13.71 27.51
C ALA A 694 2.73 13.41 28.38
N THR A 695 3.52 14.41 28.75
CA THR A 695 4.73 14.22 29.56
C THR A 695 4.40 13.87 31.01
N GLY A 696 5.38 13.34 31.74
CA GLY A 696 5.22 13.02 33.18
C GLY A 696 4.82 14.20 34.06
N ASP A 697 5.13 15.43 33.63
CA ASP A 697 4.58 16.67 34.24
C ASP A 697 3.37 17.13 33.42
N HIS A 698 2.22 16.61 33.75
CA HIS A 698 0.95 16.97 33.13
C HIS A 698 0.51 18.44 33.36
N SER A 699 1.27 19.22 34.14
CA SER A 699 1.04 20.66 34.30
C SER A 699 1.54 21.46 33.08
N GLN A 700 2.41 20.91 32.27
CA GLN A 700 3.01 21.56 31.11
C GLN A 700 3.01 20.66 29.87
N ALA A 701 2.77 21.26 28.71
CA ALA A 701 2.91 20.62 27.41
C ALA A 701 4.19 21.11 26.68
N ARG A 702 4.76 20.27 25.87
CA ARG A 702 5.90 20.62 25.00
C ARG A 702 5.41 21.13 23.65
N ILE A 703 6.10 22.15 23.15
CA ILE A 703 6.04 22.56 21.76
C ILE A 703 7.37 22.12 21.13
N ILE A 704 7.29 21.30 20.09
CA ILE A 704 8.45 20.66 19.47
C ILE A 704 8.47 21.01 17.98
N VAL A 705 9.60 21.41 17.45
CA VAL A 705 9.84 21.54 16.02
C VAL A 705 10.68 20.36 15.55
N PHE A 706 10.25 19.66 14.51
CA PHE A 706 11.00 18.59 13.91
C PHE A 706 11.33 18.89 12.45
N ASN A 707 12.40 18.28 11.94
CA ASN A 707 12.87 18.40 10.58
C ASN A 707 13.29 17.05 10.00
N GLN A 708 12.56 16.56 9.01
CA GLN A 708 12.84 15.35 8.23
C GLN A 708 13.17 15.69 6.76
N THR A 709 13.46 16.97 6.48
CA THR A 709 13.99 17.39 5.16
C THR A 709 15.44 16.95 5.01
N PRO A 710 15.99 16.82 3.79
CA PRO A 710 17.34 16.29 3.57
C PRO A 710 18.52 17.10 4.14
N SER A 711 18.26 18.25 4.78
CA SER A 711 19.29 19.17 5.30
C SER A 711 18.88 19.81 6.62
N ASP A 712 19.88 20.31 7.35
CA ASP A 712 19.68 21.14 8.53
C ASP A 712 18.95 22.45 8.17
N VAL A 713 18.04 22.89 9.03
CA VAL A 713 17.29 24.14 8.87
C VAL A 713 17.57 25.07 10.04
N GLN A 714 17.73 26.36 9.73
CA GLN A 714 18.08 27.40 10.71
C GLN A 714 17.22 28.66 10.51
N GLY A 715 17.11 29.45 11.57
CA GLY A 715 16.42 30.74 11.53
C GLY A 715 14.91 30.67 11.46
N LEU A 716 14.35 29.55 11.90
CA LEU A 716 12.89 29.40 11.97
C LEU A 716 12.30 30.24 13.09
N HIS A 717 11.06 30.69 12.91
CA HIS A 717 10.27 31.38 13.90
C HIS A 717 9.02 30.55 14.23
N VAL A 718 8.75 30.37 15.51
CA VAL A 718 7.55 29.68 16.04
C VAL A 718 6.66 30.68 16.73
N ARG A 719 5.35 30.67 16.40
CA ARG A 719 4.32 31.40 17.17
C ARG A 719 3.29 30.40 17.66
N VAL A 720 2.95 30.54 18.95
CA VAL A 720 1.93 29.70 19.59
C VAL A 720 0.88 30.58 20.25
N ARG A 721 -0.37 30.44 19.84
CA ARG A 721 -1.50 31.17 20.41
C ARG A 721 -2.52 30.21 21.02
N VAL A 722 -3.02 30.55 22.17
CA VAL A 722 -4.08 29.83 22.88
C VAL A 722 -5.36 30.65 22.85
N TYR A 723 -6.45 30.00 22.45
CA TYR A 723 -7.77 30.64 22.33
C TYR A 723 -8.78 29.88 23.18
N ASP A 724 -9.73 30.61 23.78
CA ASP A 724 -10.93 29.97 24.33
C ASP A 724 -11.95 29.63 23.21
N LEU A 725 -13.04 28.97 23.59
CA LEU A 725 -14.11 28.61 22.63
C LEU A 725 -14.81 29.82 21.99
N SER A 726 -14.69 31.01 22.59
CA SER A 726 -15.26 32.25 22.03
C SER A 726 -14.38 32.86 20.93
N GLY A 727 -13.17 32.35 20.74
CA GLY A 727 -12.18 32.89 19.81
C GLY A 727 -11.28 33.96 20.43
N LYS A 728 -11.40 34.22 21.74
CA LYS A 728 -10.53 35.19 22.43
C LYS A 728 -9.16 34.58 22.67
N VAL A 729 -8.11 35.32 22.31
CA VAL A 729 -6.71 34.99 22.64
C VAL A 729 -6.50 35.06 24.15
N ILE A 730 -6.04 33.96 24.75
CA ILE A 730 -5.70 33.85 26.16
C ILE A 730 -4.21 34.04 26.38
N ASP A 731 -3.39 33.49 25.47
CA ASP A 731 -1.94 33.55 25.54
C ASP A 731 -1.34 33.62 24.16
N ASP A 732 -0.13 34.24 24.01
CA ASP A 732 0.56 34.42 22.74
C ASP A 732 2.08 34.39 22.97
N HIS A 733 2.76 33.40 22.42
CA HIS A 733 4.19 33.19 22.54
C HIS A 733 4.88 33.23 21.19
N SER A 734 6.10 33.77 21.16
CA SER A 734 6.98 33.75 20.00
C SER A 734 8.37 33.26 20.38
N VAL A 735 8.96 32.42 19.55
CA VAL A 735 10.33 31.90 19.69
C VAL A 735 11.05 32.10 18.37
N GLU A 736 12.11 32.89 18.39
CA GLU A 736 12.93 33.24 17.22
C GLU A 736 14.20 32.38 17.14
N GLY A 737 14.76 32.24 15.93
CA GLY A 737 16.08 31.67 15.72
C GLY A 737 16.15 30.14 15.96
N VAL A 738 15.03 29.44 15.82
CA VAL A 738 14.97 27.99 16.01
C VAL A 738 15.79 27.30 14.91
N GLN A 739 16.57 26.28 15.32
CA GLN A 739 17.40 25.45 14.44
C GLN A 739 17.08 23.98 14.71
N VAL A 740 16.98 23.19 13.62
CA VAL A 740 16.71 21.77 13.71
C VAL A 740 17.55 21.01 12.68
N THR A 741 18.30 20.03 13.12
CA THR A 741 19.14 19.20 12.23
C THR A 741 18.30 18.24 11.41
N PHE A 742 18.89 17.70 10.37
CA PHE A 742 18.31 16.60 9.58
C PHE A 742 17.91 15.43 10.50
N ASN A 743 16.69 14.90 10.32
CA ASN A 743 16.07 13.85 11.15
C ASN A 743 16.06 14.19 12.66
N GLY A 744 16.15 15.47 13.00
CA GLY A 744 16.16 15.95 14.38
C GLY A 744 14.83 16.54 14.83
N ALA A 745 14.73 16.75 16.14
CA ALA A 745 13.62 17.42 16.80
C ALA A 745 14.12 18.28 17.96
N ASN A 746 13.52 19.46 18.13
CA ASN A 746 13.86 20.42 19.18
C ASN A 746 12.62 20.86 19.97
N GLN A 747 12.61 20.67 21.29
CA GLN A 747 11.66 21.32 22.17
C GLN A 747 11.98 22.82 22.27
N VAL A 748 11.05 23.66 21.83
CA VAL A 748 11.26 25.12 21.75
C VAL A 748 10.53 25.92 22.83
N LEU A 749 9.44 25.33 23.38
CA LEU A 749 8.60 26.01 24.38
C LEU A 749 7.92 24.97 25.29
N ARG A 750 7.53 25.38 26.48
CA ARG A 750 6.59 24.68 27.36
C ARG A 750 5.38 25.55 27.61
N LEU A 751 4.19 25.02 27.43
CA LEU A 751 2.93 25.70 27.73
C LEU A 751 2.37 25.22 29.07
N PRO A 752 1.98 26.15 29.97
CA PRO A 752 1.30 25.78 31.20
C PRO A 752 -0.15 25.34 30.94
N ARG A 753 -0.83 24.89 31.94
CA ARG A 753 -2.30 24.79 31.94
C ARG A 753 -2.95 26.14 31.96
N TYR A 754 -4.12 26.24 31.37
CA TYR A 754 -4.90 27.49 31.26
C TYR A 754 -6.25 27.36 32.02
N PRO A 755 -6.27 27.29 33.37
CA PRO A 755 -7.50 27.09 34.12
C PRO A 755 -8.52 28.22 33.93
N GLN A 756 -8.09 29.38 33.44
CA GLN A 756 -8.95 30.50 33.06
C GLN A 756 -9.64 30.35 31.71
N ALA A 757 -9.22 29.36 30.89
CA ALA A 757 -9.84 29.07 29.61
C ALA A 757 -11.19 28.37 29.78
N SER A 758 -11.97 28.30 28.72
CA SER A 758 -13.14 27.44 28.64
C SER A 758 -12.78 25.96 28.88
N SER A 759 -13.78 25.09 29.15
CA SER A 759 -13.55 23.66 29.37
C SER A 759 -12.84 22.95 28.20
N VAL A 760 -13.03 23.46 27.00
CA VAL A 760 -12.23 23.16 25.80
C VAL A 760 -11.61 24.44 25.28
N PHE A 761 -10.37 24.39 24.82
CA PHE A 761 -9.63 25.52 24.27
C PHE A 761 -8.80 25.09 23.06
N PHE A 762 -8.40 26.06 22.24
CA PHE A 762 -7.59 25.78 21.05
C PHE A 762 -6.13 26.23 21.26
N VAL A 763 -5.20 25.41 20.76
CA VAL A 763 -3.77 25.74 20.68
C VAL A 763 -3.40 25.78 19.20
N ARG A 764 -2.99 26.95 18.71
CA ARG A 764 -2.54 27.16 17.34
C ARG A 764 -1.03 27.31 17.31
N CYS A 765 -0.36 26.41 16.62
CA CYS A 765 1.09 26.39 16.46
C CYS A 765 1.45 26.74 14.99
N GLN A 766 2.17 27.82 14.80
CA GLN A 766 2.59 28.31 13.49
C GLN A 766 4.11 28.31 13.37
N LEU A 767 4.61 27.84 12.22
CA LEU A 767 6.03 27.82 11.89
C LEU A 767 6.28 28.71 10.68
N PHE A 768 7.28 29.56 10.78
CA PHE A 768 7.68 30.49 9.71
C PHE A 768 9.17 30.29 9.38
N ASP A 769 9.53 30.56 8.15
CA ASP A 769 10.93 30.64 7.74
C ASP A 769 11.58 31.98 8.16
N ASN A 770 12.86 32.10 7.86
CA ASN A 770 13.64 33.30 8.16
C ASN A 770 13.23 34.57 7.38
N MET A 771 12.35 34.42 6.39
CA MET A 771 11.78 35.53 5.60
C MET A 771 10.35 35.88 6.08
N GLY A 772 9.85 35.21 7.10
CA GLY A 772 8.51 35.39 7.64
C GLY A 772 7.39 34.69 6.84
N LYS A 773 7.74 33.82 5.89
CA LYS A 773 6.75 32.98 5.19
C LYS A 773 6.26 31.88 6.12
N GLN A 774 4.94 31.76 6.26
CA GLN A 774 4.33 30.68 7.01
C GLN A 774 4.53 29.35 6.28
N LEU A 775 5.10 28.38 6.98
CA LEU A 775 5.36 27.03 6.49
C LEU A 775 4.32 26.04 7.01
N VAL A 776 3.88 26.21 8.25
CA VAL A 776 2.96 25.32 8.95
C VAL A 776 1.95 26.12 9.74
N ASP A 777 0.71 25.63 9.77
CA ASP A 777 -0.36 26.09 10.66
C ASP A 777 -1.09 24.86 11.21
N ASN A 778 -0.88 24.57 12.48
CA ASN A 778 -1.50 23.45 13.18
C ASN A 778 -2.43 23.96 14.26
N VAL A 779 -3.65 23.48 14.30
CA VAL A 779 -4.65 23.78 15.32
C VAL A 779 -4.97 22.51 16.09
N TYR A 780 -4.84 22.60 17.41
CA TYR A 780 -5.19 21.54 18.36
C TYR A 780 -6.34 22.00 19.23
N TRP A 781 -7.23 21.10 19.58
CA TRP A 781 -8.29 21.32 20.56
C TRP A 781 -8.01 20.49 21.81
N GLN A 782 -8.13 21.08 22.95
CA GLN A 782 -7.68 20.50 24.21
C GLN A 782 -8.73 20.70 25.31
N SER A 783 -8.98 19.65 26.08
CA SER A 783 -9.83 19.68 27.26
C SER A 783 -9.03 20.10 28.49
N GLN A 784 -9.74 20.67 29.49
CA GLN A 784 -9.20 20.83 30.82
C GLN A 784 -9.04 19.48 31.55
N LYS A 785 -9.74 18.43 31.12
CA LYS A 785 -9.58 17.07 31.59
C LYS A 785 -8.62 16.30 30.67
N ASP A 786 -7.75 15.53 31.28
CA ASP A 786 -6.78 14.71 30.50
C ASP A 786 -7.38 13.37 30.10
N ASP A 787 -6.93 12.87 28.96
CA ASP A 787 -6.95 11.45 28.68
C ASP A 787 -5.83 10.74 29.45
N ASP A 788 -6.13 9.64 30.10
CA ASP A 788 -5.13 8.81 30.77
C ASP A 788 -5.42 7.33 30.55
N VAL A 789 -4.57 6.71 29.74
CA VAL A 789 -4.62 5.26 29.47
C VAL A 789 -4.10 4.46 30.68
N GLY A 790 -3.44 5.11 31.62
CA GLY A 790 -2.87 4.45 32.79
C GLY A 790 -1.49 3.88 32.56
N GLY A 791 -1.15 2.78 33.24
CA GLY A 791 0.16 2.17 33.12
C GLY A 791 0.31 1.22 31.94
N PRO A 792 1.56 0.68 31.69
CA PRO A 792 1.82 -0.29 30.63
C PRO A 792 0.92 -1.55 30.66
N GLN A 793 0.36 -1.89 31.82
CA GLN A 793 -0.59 -3.02 31.95
C GLN A 793 -1.93 -2.77 31.23
N ASN A 794 -2.24 -1.54 30.87
CA ASN A 794 -3.42 -1.16 30.07
C ASN A 794 -3.11 -1.05 28.58
N ASP A 795 -1.84 -1.25 28.20
CA ASP A 795 -1.41 -1.22 26.81
C ASP A 795 -1.68 -2.57 26.14
N ASP A 796 -2.95 -2.82 25.87
CA ASP A 796 -3.43 -3.97 25.13
C ASP A 796 -3.60 -3.53 23.67
N ALA A 797 -2.90 -4.20 22.76
CA ALA A 797 -2.88 -3.83 21.33
C ALA A 797 -4.29 -3.74 20.72
N LEU A 798 -5.21 -4.59 21.16
CA LEU A 798 -6.54 -4.75 20.57
C LEU A 798 -7.63 -4.03 21.34
N ASN A 799 -7.45 -3.81 22.63
CA ASN A 799 -8.47 -3.21 23.50
C ASN A 799 -7.96 -1.95 24.18
N LEU A 800 -8.68 -0.87 24.02
CA LEU A 800 -8.42 0.33 24.78
C LEU A 800 -9.00 0.19 26.20
N LYS A 801 -8.11 0.14 27.20
CA LYS A 801 -8.45 0.30 28.62
C LYS A 801 -7.98 1.69 29.03
N GLN A 802 -8.90 2.63 29.08
CA GLN A 802 -8.61 4.03 29.42
C GLN A 802 -9.28 4.40 30.74
N ASP A 803 -8.50 4.92 31.71
CA ASP A 803 -8.98 5.26 33.03
C ASP A 803 -9.67 6.62 33.08
N LYS A 804 -9.19 7.57 32.26
CA LYS A 804 -9.75 8.93 32.21
C LYS A 804 -9.88 9.37 30.74
N TRP A 805 -10.91 10.15 30.49
CA TRP A 805 -11.24 10.69 29.19
C TRP A 805 -11.21 12.20 29.18
N ALA A 806 -10.61 12.79 28.17
CA ALA A 806 -10.78 14.19 27.86
C ALA A 806 -12.27 14.47 27.56
N ASP A 807 -12.76 15.62 27.93
CA ASP A 807 -14.15 16.02 27.73
C ASP A 807 -14.21 17.17 26.73
N MET A 808 -14.56 16.85 25.50
CA MET A 808 -14.69 17.80 24.39
C MET A 808 -16.13 18.21 24.13
N THR A 809 -17.09 17.83 25.02
CA THR A 809 -18.52 18.05 24.78
C THR A 809 -18.90 19.54 24.65
N ALA A 810 -18.09 20.46 25.21
CA ALA A 810 -18.29 21.88 25.03
C ALA A 810 -18.19 22.34 23.55
N LEU A 811 -17.53 21.60 22.68
CA LEU A 811 -17.53 21.88 21.23
C LEU A 811 -18.95 21.87 20.65
N ASN A 812 -19.84 21.00 21.16
CA ASN A 812 -21.24 20.93 20.73
C ASN A 812 -22.04 22.21 21.01
N THR A 813 -21.52 23.09 21.86
CA THR A 813 -22.16 24.38 22.24
C THR A 813 -21.52 25.59 21.55
N MET A 814 -20.58 25.36 20.60
CA MET A 814 -19.96 26.45 19.84
C MET A 814 -21.04 27.25 19.09
N PRO A 815 -20.92 28.59 19.07
CA PRO A 815 -21.80 29.43 18.27
C PRO A 815 -21.75 29.03 16.81
N LYS A 816 -22.90 29.04 16.14
CA LYS A 816 -22.95 28.79 14.68
C LYS A 816 -22.28 29.95 13.94
N VAL A 817 -21.49 29.61 12.94
CA VAL A 817 -20.74 30.53 12.10
C VAL A 817 -21.17 30.35 10.66
N GLU A 818 -21.45 31.44 9.96
CA GLU A 818 -21.63 31.45 8.52
C GLU A 818 -20.36 31.97 7.86
N LEU A 819 -19.77 31.14 6.99
CA LEU A 819 -18.59 31.52 6.22
C LEU A 819 -18.97 32.12 4.86
N GLU A 820 -18.21 33.11 4.44
CA GLU A 820 -18.24 33.57 3.04
C GLU A 820 -17.34 32.65 2.21
N VAL A 821 -17.95 31.94 1.24
CA VAL A 821 -17.27 30.92 0.46
C VAL A 821 -17.21 31.33 -1.00
N ASN A 822 -16.02 31.35 -1.57
CA ASN A 822 -15.80 31.56 -3.01
C ASN A 822 -14.96 30.42 -3.58
N ALA A 823 -15.26 30.01 -4.81
CA ALA A 823 -14.50 28.97 -5.49
C ALA A 823 -14.24 29.37 -6.94
N GLU A 824 -12.99 29.24 -7.38
CA GLU A 824 -12.56 29.48 -8.76
C GLU A 824 -11.72 28.30 -9.26
N GLN A 825 -11.64 28.12 -10.57
CA GLN A 825 -10.94 27.01 -11.18
C GLN A 825 -9.84 27.47 -12.13
N THR A 826 -8.74 26.75 -12.09
CA THR A 826 -7.64 26.88 -13.07
C THR A 826 -7.19 25.48 -13.52
N VAL A 827 -6.35 25.42 -14.55
CA VAL A 827 -5.71 24.18 -15.02
C VAL A 827 -4.20 24.29 -14.79
N VAL A 828 -3.66 23.31 -14.07
CA VAL A 828 -2.23 23.24 -13.74
C VAL A 828 -1.73 21.85 -14.07
N TYR A 829 -0.74 21.74 -14.95
CA TYR A 829 -0.07 20.47 -15.34
C TYR A 829 -1.01 19.31 -15.75
N GLY A 830 -2.18 19.64 -16.30
CA GLY A 830 -3.14 18.64 -16.76
C GLY A 830 -4.21 18.24 -15.75
N ASP A 831 -4.21 18.82 -14.54
CA ASP A 831 -5.28 18.69 -13.56
C ASP A 831 -6.11 19.98 -13.45
N ARG A 832 -7.38 19.86 -13.07
CA ARG A 832 -8.24 20.98 -12.68
C ARG A 832 -7.99 21.28 -11.20
N VAL A 833 -7.41 22.43 -10.93
CA VAL A 833 -7.18 22.92 -9.57
C VAL A 833 -8.28 23.91 -9.20
N ASN A 834 -9.03 23.59 -8.16
CA ASN A 834 -10.10 24.43 -7.63
C ASN A 834 -9.58 25.17 -6.39
N ILE A 835 -9.63 26.48 -6.42
CA ILE A 835 -9.16 27.36 -5.35
C ILE A 835 -10.38 27.77 -4.55
N ILE A 836 -10.46 27.34 -3.30
CA ILE A 836 -11.60 27.50 -2.40
C ILE A 836 -11.17 28.46 -1.29
N ARG A 837 -11.85 29.61 -1.17
CA ARG A 837 -11.58 30.61 -0.13
C ARG A 837 -12.70 30.63 0.88
N LEU A 838 -12.35 30.43 2.15
CA LEU A 838 -13.23 30.43 3.30
C LEU A 838 -12.92 31.67 4.14
N HIS A 839 -13.76 32.69 4.10
CA HIS A 839 -13.64 33.89 4.94
C HIS A 839 -14.60 33.83 6.11
N ASN A 840 -14.08 34.06 7.33
CA ASN A 840 -14.88 34.12 8.54
C ASN A 840 -15.15 35.55 8.99
N PRO A 841 -16.27 36.18 8.62
CA PRO A 841 -16.58 37.55 9.02
C PRO A 841 -17.04 37.68 10.48
N SER A 842 -17.25 36.55 11.17
CA SER A 842 -17.80 36.52 12.54
C SER A 842 -16.70 36.76 13.58
N SER A 843 -17.11 36.93 14.82
CA SER A 843 -16.25 36.99 16.01
C SER A 843 -15.98 35.61 16.65
N HIS A 844 -16.44 34.51 16.03
CA HIS A 844 -16.35 33.14 16.56
C HIS A 844 -15.50 32.27 15.63
N ILE A 845 -14.93 31.20 16.15
CA ILE A 845 -14.14 30.22 15.39
C ILE A 845 -15.08 29.34 14.57
N ALA A 846 -14.82 29.23 13.27
CA ALA A 846 -15.38 28.17 12.42
C ALA A 846 -14.46 26.96 12.50
N PHE A 847 -14.98 25.83 12.94
CA PHE A 847 -14.19 24.69 13.35
C PHE A 847 -14.43 23.47 12.48
N PHE A 848 -13.34 22.83 12.04
CA PHE A 848 -13.30 21.54 11.37
C PHE A 848 -14.08 21.55 10.05
N GLU A 849 -13.76 22.54 9.21
CA GLU A 849 -14.42 22.80 7.92
C GLU A 849 -13.90 21.84 6.84
N ARG A 850 -14.80 21.06 6.24
CA ARG A 850 -14.53 20.15 5.13
C ARG A 850 -15.07 20.72 3.83
N ALA A 851 -14.24 20.86 2.82
CA ALA A 851 -14.61 21.15 1.46
C ALA A 851 -14.68 19.88 0.61
N SER A 852 -15.69 19.77 -0.26
CA SER A 852 -15.85 18.67 -1.22
C SER A 852 -16.16 19.21 -2.60
N ILE A 853 -15.38 18.83 -3.61
CA ILE A 853 -15.55 19.23 -5.01
C ILE A 853 -16.53 18.26 -5.69
N CYS A 854 -17.58 18.77 -6.31
CA CYS A 854 -18.68 17.99 -6.89
C CYS A 854 -19.03 18.45 -8.30
N SER A 855 -19.58 17.55 -9.12
CA SER A 855 -20.11 17.88 -10.45
C SER A 855 -21.50 18.55 -10.40
N THR A 856 -22.29 18.23 -9.37
CA THR A 856 -23.62 18.81 -9.14
C THR A 856 -23.74 19.33 -7.71
N ARG A 857 -24.70 20.23 -7.46
CA ARG A 857 -24.89 20.85 -6.15
C ARG A 857 -25.04 19.83 -5.00
N ASP A 858 -25.82 18.79 -5.24
CA ASP A 858 -26.15 17.76 -4.25
C ASP A 858 -25.44 16.43 -4.56
N GLY A 859 -24.44 16.45 -5.48
CA GLY A 859 -23.73 15.27 -5.93
C GLY A 859 -22.66 14.83 -4.91
N ASN A 860 -22.16 13.62 -5.14
CA ASN A 860 -21.01 13.11 -4.38
C ASN A 860 -19.73 13.81 -4.81
N GLU A 861 -18.72 13.74 -3.92
CA GLU A 861 -17.36 14.22 -4.18
C GLU A 861 -16.76 13.54 -5.42
N ILE A 862 -16.07 14.31 -6.25
CA ILE A 862 -15.30 13.78 -7.38
C ILE A 862 -14.03 13.14 -6.83
N LEU A 863 -13.81 11.86 -7.12
CA LEU A 863 -12.67 11.08 -6.62
C LEU A 863 -11.90 10.45 -7.81
N PRO A 864 -10.58 10.25 -7.68
CA PRO A 864 -9.74 10.73 -6.59
C PRO A 864 -9.55 12.26 -6.60
N VAL A 865 -9.32 12.84 -5.43
CA VAL A 865 -9.09 14.28 -5.24
C VAL A 865 -7.90 14.52 -4.31
N GLU A 866 -7.05 15.49 -4.61
CA GLU A 866 -5.96 15.90 -3.74
C GLU A 866 -6.20 17.34 -3.28
N TYR A 867 -6.43 17.52 -1.97
CA TYR A 867 -6.46 18.84 -1.37
C TYR A 867 -5.12 19.10 -0.66
N ASP A 868 -4.58 20.31 -0.77
CA ASP A 868 -3.40 20.72 -0.01
C ASP A 868 -3.66 20.73 1.50
N ASP A 869 -4.88 21.07 1.91
CA ASP A 869 -5.42 20.94 3.27
C ASP A 869 -6.93 20.73 3.25
N ASN A 870 -7.49 20.16 4.32
CA ASN A 870 -8.93 20.07 4.53
C ASN A 870 -9.21 19.88 6.04
N TYR A 871 -10.48 19.88 6.47
CA TYR A 871 -10.86 19.91 7.88
C TYR A 871 -10.17 21.07 8.63
N VAL A 872 -10.19 22.24 8.02
CA VAL A 872 -9.48 23.42 8.51
C VAL A 872 -10.28 24.16 9.57
N THR A 873 -9.58 24.99 10.36
CA THR A 873 -10.18 25.91 11.33
C THR A 873 -9.98 27.34 10.85
N VAL A 874 -11.06 28.13 10.75
CA VAL A 874 -11.02 29.51 10.29
C VAL A 874 -11.30 30.44 11.47
N PHE A 875 -10.26 31.16 11.90
CA PHE A 875 -10.35 32.10 13.03
C PHE A 875 -11.09 33.39 12.64
N PRO A 876 -11.61 34.14 13.63
CA PRO A 876 -12.32 35.39 13.39
C PRO A 876 -11.55 36.37 12.49
N GLY A 877 -12.19 36.88 11.43
CA GLY A 877 -11.61 37.83 10.49
C GLY A 877 -10.58 37.24 9.54
N GLU A 878 -10.26 35.95 9.57
CA GLU A 878 -9.29 35.30 8.71
C GLU A 878 -9.92 34.70 7.44
N THR A 879 -9.09 34.54 6.43
CA THR A 879 -9.42 33.79 5.22
C THR A 879 -8.46 32.63 5.09
N VAL A 880 -8.98 31.43 4.91
CA VAL A 880 -8.22 30.21 4.58
C VAL A 880 -8.47 29.87 3.11
N GLU A 881 -7.41 29.52 2.41
CA GLU A 881 -7.47 29.04 1.03
C GLU A 881 -7.14 27.55 0.98
N ILE A 882 -7.96 26.77 0.26
CA ILE A 882 -7.80 25.33 0.04
C ILE A 882 -7.69 25.12 -1.46
N HIS A 883 -6.70 24.34 -1.89
CA HIS A 883 -6.55 23.95 -3.29
C HIS A 883 -6.89 22.47 -3.45
N GLY A 884 -7.89 22.18 -4.28
CA GLY A 884 -8.32 20.80 -4.57
C GLY A 884 -8.09 20.45 -6.04
N ALA A 885 -7.22 19.47 -6.30
CA ALA A 885 -6.91 18.99 -7.64
C ALA A 885 -7.70 17.75 -8.00
N VAL A 886 -8.32 17.75 -9.16
CA VAL A 886 -9.04 16.60 -9.74
C VAL A 886 -8.62 16.42 -11.21
N SER A 887 -8.80 15.21 -11.75
CA SER A 887 -8.45 14.91 -13.13
C SER A 887 -9.10 15.88 -14.12
N ILE A 888 -8.36 16.31 -15.15
CA ILE A 888 -8.87 17.11 -16.26
C ILE A 888 -10.09 16.48 -16.97
N LYS A 889 -10.24 15.17 -16.87
CA LYS A 889 -11.36 14.41 -17.44
C LYS A 889 -12.68 14.60 -16.68
N THR A 890 -12.64 15.13 -15.46
CA THR A 890 -13.82 15.39 -14.61
C THR A 890 -14.40 16.77 -14.89
N ASP A 891 -15.62 17.02 -14.41
CA ASP A 891 -16.36 18.27 -14.62
C ASP A 891 -16.81 18.86 -13.27
N PRO A 892 -15.89 19.41 -12.48
CA PRO A 892 -16.22 20.05 -11.20
C PRO A 892 -16.98 21.36 -11.43
N LYS A 893 -18.09 21.54 -10.72
CA LYS A 893 -18.96 22.73 -10.84
C LYS A 893 -19.37 23.32 -9.52
N TRP A 894 -19.23 22.54 -8.44
CA TRP A 894 -19.68 22.93 -7.11
C TRP A 894 -18.65 22.57 -6.06
N VAL A 895 -18.61 23.38 -5.02
CA VAL A 895 -17.94 23.07 -3.76
C VAL A 895 -19.02 22.99 -2.69
N LYS A 896 -19.12 21.86 -2.01
CA LYS A 896 -19.86 21.73 -0.76
C LYS A 896 -18.92 22.04 0.39
N LEU A 897 -19.43 22.71 1.42
CA LEU A 897 -18.74 22.96 2.67
C LEU A 897 -19.61 22.45 3.82
N GLU A 898 -19.00 21.76 4.74
CA GLU A 898 -19.61 21.35 6.01
C GLU A 898 -18.59 21.47 7.15
N GLY A 899 -19.01 21.87 8.32
CA GLY A 899 -18.13 22.03 9.46
C GLY A 899 -18.82 21.67 10.78
N PHE A 900 -18.05 21.66 11.86
CA PHE A 900 -18.59 21.26 13.16
C PHE A 900 -19.67 22.24 13.69
N ASN A 901 -19.43 23.52 13.51
CA ASN A 901 -20.37 24.59 13.93
C ASN A 901 -20.78 25.50 12.76
N THR A 902 -20.60 25.06 11.52
CA THR A 902 -20.96 25.79 10.31
C THR A 902 -22.11 25.05 9.59
N PRO A 903 -23.17 25.75 9.16
CA PRO A 903 -24.24 25.10 8.39
C PRO A 903 -23.70 24.62 7.05
N ALA A 904 -24.13 23.44 6.62
CA ALA A 904 -23.76 22.91 5.30
C ALA A 904 -24.21 23.87 4.19
N THR A 905 -23.28 24.21 3.29
CA THR A 905 -23.54 25.10 2.16
C THR A 905 -22.94 24.56 0.87
N ALA A 906 -23.38 25.07 -0.28
CA ALA A 906 -22.83 24.72 -1.57
C ALA A 906 -22.71 25.97 -2.46
N VAL A 907 -21.52 26.21 -3.00
CA VAL A 907 -21.24 27.32 -3.90
C VAL A 907 -20.84 26.81 -5.27
N ARG A 908 -21.12 27.61 -6.30
CA ARG A 908 -20.73 27.29 -7.68
C ARG A 908 -19.28 27.70 -7.90
N ILE A 909 -18.51 26.87 -8.59
CA ILE A 909 -17.15 27.19 -9.04
C ILE A 909 -17.26 28.12 -10.25
N GLU A 910 -16.55 29.27 -10.21
CA GLU A 910 -16.47 30.28 -11.25
C GLU A 910 -15.37 30.02 -12.30
#